data_494e06c0577f896372d87e51fcabdd9c
#
_entry.id   494e06c0577f896372d87e51fcabdd9c
#
_cell.length_a   1.000
_cell.length_b   1.000
_cell.length_c   1.000
_cell.angle_alpha   90.00
_cell.angle_beta   90.00
_cell.angle_gamma   90.00
#
_symmetry.space_group_name_H-M   'P 1'
#
loop_
_entity.id
_entity.type
_entity.pdbx_description
1 polymer ?
#
loop_
_entity_poly.entity_id
_entity_poly.type
_entity_poly.pdbx_seq_one_letter_code
_entity_poly.pdbx_strand_id
1 'polypeptide(L)'
;MRRFIVSMIAVVVWTYTSWTLADDWFAIVRLHDLAITAGDPPASANDMEKARASQFAGRPPRVAVDGEAEAYLESSTAATERPLLLSLPDASVRLAVRTPTRRDITGVLIWPLLEGKTRHIEFRIAAEQLSLERRREFHELRLNHYNELCRRGLPGGAWFRHQSVLSSRALGMTDYVPPSPNRIGGGDVAVDPTLEMLSGERALHENLQLDRQLASTTPVPPTIDIQSISGIRAKEIDWQPLIRDKQPTFDPLAKYIPSDQHVVFFPSAAAVLQVIQAIERPATPLLRATEGTSTNHHVIARYEQQLGVSLNQFALADSPLARQLTPGIIKTVAITGGDPYFRTGTDLAVLIESQSPRALRTIVLAEIARQHPDSPSIRTVEHELAGSRCWSRVAEDHSVRSFVLELPNCVVVSNSLAQIRGIAETAVEQRESLAKLPEYLFFRDRYRIQDANESALVMVSDPTIRRWCGPRWRISHSRRTRAAAVLADRQCELVDSLVKGTLQPAPLIGPQPAATGRLSQVACGVHSHDYGNLRFLTPITELDLTQVTEEERTRYIAWRDQYERYWQQAFDPIAVRLNVSERQIEFDLTIMPLIDNSNYRWLSTISQGATLGVRSGDPHDGVLVHFVHAINLKEANGIRNVIRGICTDSQGRGDPAKWLGDSIALYVEDDAIWRKYAHYSEIELLTASLTQDVQLPVALRFEVKDQTELGFAMAQLKLVLDQLGGKPSTWSEREYKGYRYSYRSVDKKNSSHSGFAMSLYSLAADDQWLITFNESLLHRSIDRLIAAKKTQGKPDAPDGKKPDAQADRTWLGDHAALELKGPFSTSFQEMVSLGFDSRMRQIVHDTLPILNEWKRLYPDRDPVETHERLWGVKLECPAGGEYRWNAEQRTMESSVLGTSYEPRNKPLKSPLITDLQRLGLGLTFENNGLRAKGAWTAK
;
A
#
# COMPACT_ATOMS: atom_id res chain seq x y z
N MET A 1 -50.80 -35.90 39.77
CA MET A 1 -50.23 -35.90 38.44
C MET A 1 -49.40 -34.68 38.17
N ARG A 2 -49.81 -33.41 38.34
CA ARG A 2 -49.00 -32.20 38.10
C ARG A 2 -47.71 -32.12 38.97
N ARG A 3 -47.69 -32.54 40.22
CA ARG A 3 -46.48 -32.53 41.07
C ARG A 3 -45.43 -33.58 40.69
N PHE A 4 -45.88 -34.70 40.08
CA PHE A 4 -45.01 -35.79 39.64
C PHE A 4 -44.30 -35.42 38.32
N ILE A 5 -44.98 -34.68 37.42
CA ILE A 5 -44.41 -34.18 36.16
C ILE A 5 -43.39 -33.08 36.43
N VAL A 6 -43.62 -32.19 37.36
CA VAL A 6 -42.67 -31.15 37.76
C VAL A 6 -41.40 -31.71 38.40
N SER A 7 -41.51 -32.74 39.24
CA SER A 7 -40.37 -33.46 39.82
C SER A 7 -39.58 -34.26 38.74
N MET A 8 -40.28 -34.85 37.78
CA MET A 8 -39.59 -35.56 36.67
C MET A 8 -38.89 -34.62 35.71
N ILE A 9 -39.46 -33.45 35.42
CA ILE A 9 -38.83 -32.40 34.62
C ILE A 9 -37.65 -31.79 35.39
N ALA A 10 -37.73 -31.60 36.69
CA ALA A 10 -36.61 -31.10 37.52
C ALA A 10 -35.46 -32.14 37.57
N VAL A 11 -35.74 -33.43 37.64
CA VAL A 11 -34.71 -34.47 37.60
C VAL A 11 -34.12 -34.61 36.20
N VAL A 12 -34.91 -34.51 35.14
CA VAL A 12 -34.43 -34.55 33.76
C VAL A 12 -33.61 -33.29 33.45
N VAL A 13 -34.01 -32.13 33.91
CA VAL A 13 -33.22 -30.88 33.79
C VAL A 13 -31.94 -30.98 34.64
N TRP A 14 -31.97 -31.62 35.81
CA TRP A 14 -30.78 -31.81 36.66
C TRP A 14 -29.81 -32.86 36.12
N THR A 15 -30.29 -33.88 35.41
CA THR A 15 -29.44 -34.87 34.72
C THR A 15 -28.92 -34.38 33.36
N TYR A 16 -29.57 -33.39 32.75
CA TYR A 16 -29.05 -32.75 31.52
C TYR A 16 -28.09 -31.57 31.79
N THR A 17 -28.07 -31.04 33.02
CA THR A 17 -27.11 -29.98 33.37
C THR A 17 -25.81 -30.45 34.00
N SER A 18 -25.63 -31.76 34.16
CA SER A 18 -24.34 -32.33 34.60
C SER A 18 -23.57 -32.99 33.47
N TRP A 19 -23.59 -32.41 32.27
CA TRP A 19 -22.38 -32.46 31.42
C TRP A 19 -21.38 -31.51 32.11
N THR A 20 -20.59 -32.07 32.99
CA THR A 20 -19.39 -31.42 33.53
C THR A 20 -18.59 -30.93 32.35
N LEU A 21 -18.54 -29.61 32.18
CA LEU A 21 -17.44 -28.98 31.50
C LEU A 21 -16.19 -29.59 32.13
N ALA A 22 -15.48 -30.43 31.42
CA ALA A 22 -14.23 -30.97 31.90
C ALA A 22 -13.38 -29.78 32.37
N ASP A 23 -13.04 -29.76 33.67
CA ASP A 23 -12.25 -28.66 34.21
C ASP A 23 -10.89 -28.67 33.48
N ASP A 24 -10.56 -27.55 32.81
CA ASP A 24 -9.24 -27.38 32.22
C ASP A 24 -8.17 -27.40 33.33
N TRP A 25 -7.07 -28.06 33.07
CA TRP A 25 -5.94 -28.17 33.97
C TRP A 25 -4.81 -27.23 33.50
N PHE A 26 -4.14 -26.55 34.44
CA PHE A 26 -3.15 -25.52 34.16
C PHE A 26 -1.83 -25.81 34.86
N ALA A 27 -0.71 -25.51 34.20
CA ALA A 27 0.63 -25.49 34.82
C ALA A 27 1.33 -24.17 34.49
N ILE A 28 2.04 -23.65 35.46
CA ILE A 28 2.96 -22.52 35.28
C ILE A 28 4.33 -22.98 35.75
N VAL A 29 5.27 -23.11 34.83
CA VAL A 29 6.63 -23.60 35.09
C VAL A 29 7.64 -22.56 34.63
N ARG A 30 8.64 -22.31 35.47
CA ARG A 30 9.78 -21.47 35.03
C ARG A 30 10.70 -22.29 34.13
N LEU A 31 11.31 -21.67 33.15
CA LEU A 31 12.13 -22.38 32.18
C LEU A 31 13.29 -23.16 32.82
N HIS A 32 13.85 -22.68 33.94
CA HIS A 32 14.92 -23.38 34.63
C HIS A 32 14.42 -24.60 35.45
N ASP A 33 13.13 -24.66 35.81
CA ASP A 33 12.51 -25.78 36.54
C ASP A 33 11.90 -26.82 35.60
N LEU A 34 12.06 -26.62 34.26
CA LEU A 34 11.44 -27.49 33.27
C LEU A 34 12.17 -28.84 33.20
N ALA A 35 11.43 -29.95 33.34
CA ALA A 35 12.02 -31.28 33.17
C ALA A 35 12.35 -31.53 31.68
N ILE A 36 13.64 -31.46 31.37
CA ILE A 36 14.16 -31.63 30.00
C ILE A 36 14.31 -33.12 29.74
N THR A 37 13.74 -33.59 28.64
CA THR A 37 13.78 -34.99 28.23
C THR A 37 14.81 -35.25 27.12
N ALA A 38 15.07 -34.25 26.28
CA ALA A 38 16.13 -34.28 25.28
C ALA A 38 16.59 -32.84 24.92
N GLY A 39 17.83 -32.72 24.48
CA GLY A 39 18.47 -31.44 24.19
C GLY A 39 19.16 -30.79 25.41
N ASP A 40 20.10 -29.89 25.16
CA ASP A 40 20.81 -29.20 26.21
C ASP A 40 19.94 -28.05 26.77
N PRO A 41 19.84 -27.87 28.10
CA PRO A 41 19.16 -26.75 28.69
C PRO A 41 19.79 -25.41 28.27
N PRO A 42 19.06 -24.30 28.29
CA PRO A 42 19.61 -22.97 28.08
C PRO A 42 20.46 -22.58 29.31
N ALA A 43 21.72 -23.00 29.34
CA ALA A 43 22.49 -23.13 30.58
C ALA A 43 23.53 -22.04 30.84
N SER A 44 23.74 -21.07 29.94
CA SER A 44 24.76 -20.04 30.20
C SER A 44 24.24 -18.62 29.94
N ALA A 45 24.78 -17.67 30.70
CA ALA A 45 24.58 -16.23 30.46
C ALA A 45 24.92 -15.84 29.01
N ASN A 46 25.86 -16.56 28.39
CA ASN A 46 26.28 -16.38 26.99
C ASN A 46 25.21 -16.87 25.99
N ASP A 47 24.47 -17.94 26.28
CA ASP A 47 23.36 -18.41 25.45
C ASP A 47 22.15 -17.49 25.59
N MET A 48 21.97 -16.88 26.76
CA MET A 48 20.96 -15.85 27.01
C MET A 48 21.30 -14.52 26.30
N GLU A 49 22.57 -14.14 26.21
CA GLU A 49 23.02 -12.97 25.47
C GLU A 49 22.86 -13.15 23.95
N LYS A 50 23.13 -14.36 23.45
CA LYS A 50 22.88 -14.75 22.05
C LYS A 50 21.37 -14.78 21.71
N ALA A 51 20.54 -15.24 22.65
CA ALA A 51 19.09 -15.17 22.49
C ALA A 51 18.55 -13.73 22.49
N ARG A 52 19.19 -12.83 23.23
CA ARG A 52 18.90 -11.38 23.20
C ARG A 52 19.23 -10.76 21.85
N ALA A 53 20.42 -11.05 21.30
CA ALA A 53 20.79 -10.59 19.97
C ALA A 53 19.79 -11.08 18.91
N SER A 54 19.22 -12.27 19.09
CA SER A 54 18.17 -12.80 18.21
C SER A 54 16.79 -12.21 18.48
N GLN A 55 16.47 -11.78 19.72
CA GLN A 55 15.28 -10.97 20.03
C GLN A 55 15.31 -9.61 19.34
N PHE A 56 16.48 -8.95 19.31
CA PHE A 56 16.68 -7.75 18.48
C PHE A 56 16.45 -8.01 16.99
N ALA A 57 16.67 -9.24 16.53
CA ALA A 57 16.35 -9.66 15.17
C ALA A 57 14.88 -10.10 14.97
N GLY A 58 13.98 -9.89 15.93
CA GLY A 58 12.56 -10.25 15.83
C GLY A 58 12.28 -11.76 15.95
N ARG A 59 13.12 -12.52 16.64
CA ARG A 59 13.03 -13.98 16.78
C ARG A 59 12.88 -14.41 18.26
N PRO A 60 11.71 -14.19 18.91
CA PRO A 60 11.52 -14.64 20.28
C PRO A 60 11.50 -16.17 20.39
N PRO A 61 11.90 -16.78 21.53
CA PRO A 61 11.70 -18.19 21.78
C PRO A 61 10.25 -18.60 21.59
N ARG A 62 10.03 -19.85 21.14
CA ARG A 62 8.69 -20.35 20.86
C ARG A 62 8.50 -21.71 21.53
N VAL A 63 7.28 -21.99 21.95
CA VAL A 63 6.88 -23.28 22.51
C VAL A 63 5.88 -23.96 21.62
N ALA A 64 5.98 -25.26 21.49
CA ALA A 64 4.98 -26.13 20.87
C ALA A 64 4.73 -27.33 21.79
N VAL A 65 3.47 -27.63 22.09
CA VAL A 65 3.04 -28.73 22.93
C VAL A 65 2.28 -29.77 22.10
N ASP A 66 2.25 -31.00 22.60
CA ASP A 66 1.63 -32.11 21.91
C ASP A 66 0.13 -32.22 22.22
N GLY A 67 -0.66 -32.66 21.26
CA GLY A 67 -2.08 -32.94 21.37
C GLY A 67 -2.93 -31.67 21.51
N GLU A 68 -3.96 -31.74 22.37
CA GLU A 68 -4.93 -30.65 22.58
C GLU A 68 -4.47 -29.58 23.57
N ALA A 69 -3.23 -29.67 24.05
CA ALA A 69 -2.68 -28.69 24.98
C ALA A 69 -2.38 -27.35 24.28
N GLU A 70 -2.42 -26.28 25.07
CA GLU A 70 -2.14 -24.91 24.64
C GLU A 70 -1.05 -24.33 25.54
N ALA A 71 -0.06 -23.65 24.94
CA ALA A 71 1.08 -23.15 25.71
C ALA A 71 1.50 -21.75 25.28
N TYR A 72 1.90 -20.91 26.25
CA TYR A 72 2.35 -19.55 26.04
C TYR A 72 3.60 -19.27 26.85
N LEU A 73 4.59 -18.65 26.22
CA LEU A 73 5.78 -18.12 26.89
C LEU A 73 5.53 -16.67 27.34
N GLU A 74 6.03 -16.32 28.51
CA GLU A 74 6.06 -14.95 28.96
C GLU A 74 6.94 -14.11 28.04
N SER A 75 6.36 -13.10 27.39
CA SER A 75 7.12 -12.15 26.59
C SER A 75 7.66 -11.04 27.49
N SER A 76 8.95 -10.77 27.44
CA SER A 76 9.55 -9.65 28.16
C SER A 76 9.16 -8.34 27.44
N THR A 77 8.04 -7.75 27.84
CA THR A 77 7.54 -6.47 27.32
C THR A 77 8.41 -5.27 27.75
N ALA A 78 9.41 -5.47 28.61
CA ALA A 78 10.32 -4.43 29.05
C ALA A 78 11.34 -3.96 27.99
N ALA A 79 11.42 -4.62 26.82
CA ALA A 79 12.41 -4.30 25.80
C ALA A 79 12.02 -3.14 24.86
N THR A 80 10.76 -2.69 24.88
CA THR A 80 10.28 -1.66 23.93
C THR A 80 10.36 -0.22 24.44
N GLU A 81 10.57 0.00 25.72
CA GLU A 81 10.60 1.36 26.28
C GLU A 81 12.01 1.91 26.63
N ARG A 82 13.08 1.12 26.53
CA ARG A 82 14.45 1.61 26.74
C ARG A 82 15.43 1.03 25.73
N PRO A 83 15.72 1.73 24.64
CA PRO A 83 16.90 1.42 23.84
C PRO A 83 18.13 1.83 24.69
N LEU A 84 19.03 0.92 24.96
CA LEU A 84 20.35 1.22 25.50
C LEU A 84 20.61 1.04 27.00
N LEU A 85 20.05 0.15 27.76
CA LEU A 85 20.73 -0.33 28.94
C LEU A 85 20.39 -1.80 29.27
N LEU A 86 21.41 -2.59 29.15
CA LEU A 86 21.64 -3.97 29.52
C LEU A 86 21.05 -4.34 30.90
N SER A 87 19.88 -4.89 30.94
CA SER A 87 19.43 -5.72 32.06
C SER A 87 19.03 -7.09 31.51
N LEU A 88 19.66 -8.13 32.06
CA LEU A 88 19.46 -9.54 31.69
C LEU A 88 18.01 -9.97 31.80
N PRO A 89 17.41 -10.72 30.85
CA PRO A 89 16.16 -11.44 31.14
C PRO A 89 16.51 -12.44 32.22
N ASP A 90 15.86 -12.26 33.36
CA ASP A 90 15.92 -13.13 34.51
C ASP A 90 15.61 -14.56 34.04
N ALA A 91 16.26 -15.54 34.68
CA ALA A 91 15.98 -16.97 34.53
C ALA A 91 14.51 -17.34 34.89
N SER A 92 13.68 -16.35 35.10
CA SER A 92 12.31 -16.38 35.56
C SER A 92 11.26 -16.43 34.42
N VAL A 93 11.63 -16.53 33.14
CA VAL A 93 10.64 -16.65 32.04
C VAL A 93 9.71 -17.82 32.33
N ARG A 94 8.41 -17.52 32.41
CA ARG A 94 7.39 -18.52 32.71
C ARG A 94 6.79 -19.10 31.45
N LEU A 95 6.55 -20.40 31.49
CA LEU A 95 5.77 -21.17 30.54
C LEU A 95 4.41 -21.47 31.16
N ALA A 96 3.34 -21.02 30.53
CA ALA A 96 1.97 -21.35 30.92
C ALA A 96 1.41 -22.42 29.98
N VAL A 97 0.83 -23.46 30.51
CA VAL A 97 0.20 -24.54 29.74
C VAL A 97 -1.20 -24.81 30.24
N ARG A 98 -2.11 -25.12 29.32
CA ARG A 98 -3.48 -25.59 29.57
C ARG A 98 -3.71 -26.92 28.84
N THR A 99 -4.44 -27.82 29.48
CA THR A 99 -4.89 -29.09 28.88
C THR A 99 -6.31 -29.44 29.35
N PRO A 100 -7.16 -30.03 28.50
CA PRO A 100 -8.49 -30.47 28.87
C PRO A 100 -8.46 -31.72 29.75
N THR A 101 -7.34 -32.45 29.81
CA THR A 101 -7.23 -33.72 30.56
C THR A 101 -5.99 -33.68 31.46
N ARG A 102 -6.08 -34.18 32.69
CA ARG A 102 -4.98 -34.28 33.62
C ARG A 102 -4.03 -35.42 33.23
N ARG A 103 -3.11 -35.15 32.35
CA ARG A 103 -2.07 -36.07 31.85
C ARG A 103 -0.72 -35.33 31.70
N ASP A 104 0.32 -36.13 31.62
CA ASP A 104 1.63 -35.56 31.27
C ASP A 104 1.56 -34.80 29.94
N ILE A 105 2.22 -33.66 29.90
CA ILE A 105 2.30 -32.83 28.72
C ILE A 105 3.73 -32.87 28.23
N THR A 106 3.91 -33.26 26.99
CA THR A 106 5.20 -33.16 26.29
C THR A 106 5.18 -31.97 25.31
N GLY A 107 6.35 -31.44 25.06
CA GLY A 107 6.50 -30.34 24.12
C GLY A 107 7.94 -30.05 23.78
N VAL A 108 8.11 -29.08 22.89
CA VAL A 108 9.44 -28.60 22.45
C VAL A 108 9.51 -27.10 22.61
N LEU A 109 10.56 -26.64 23.26
CA LEU A 109 10.96 -25.25 23.29
C LEU A 109 11.96 -25.04 22.13
N ILE A 110 11.62 -24.13 21.22
CA ILE A 110 12.42 -23.80 20.05
C ILE A 110 13.15 -22.50 20.37
N TRP A 111 14.46 -22.62 20.59
CA TRP A 111 15.32 -21.53 21.03
C TRP A 111 16.16 -21.01 19.86
N PRO A 112 16.02 -19.74 19.47
CA PRO A 112 16.82 -19.19 18.38
C PRO A 112 18.29 -19.01 18.81
N LEU A 113 19.19 -19.40 17.89
CA LEU A 113 20.63 -19.17 17.99
C LEU A 113 21.06 -18.10 16.98
N LEU A 114 22.30 -17.63 17.10
CA LEU A 114 22.92 -16.80 16.06
C LEU A 114 23.00 -17.57 14.73
N GLU A 115 23.09 -16.86 13.61
CA GLU A 115 23.21 -17.40 12.26
C GLU A 115 21.98 -18.16 11.72
N GLY A 116 20.80 -17.92 12.27
CA GLY A 116 19.55 -18.53 11.77
C GLY A 116 19.41 -20.01 12.12
N LYS A 117 20.11 -20.50 13.13
CA LYS A 117 19.95 -21.85 13.68
C LYS A 117 19.00 -21.84 14.86
N THR A 118 18.41 -23.00 15.14
CA THR A 118 17.54 -23.21 16.30
C THR A 118 18.07 -24.36 17.15
N ARG A 119 17.81 -24.27 18.46
CA ARG A 119 17.98 -25.36 19.39
C ARG A 119 16.62 -25.87 19.81
N HIS A 120 16.39 -27.16 19.74
CA HIS A 120 15.21 -27.83 20.18
C HIS A 120 15.44 -28.43 21.54
N ILE A 121 14.61 -28.10 22.51
CA ILE A 121 14.68 -28.58 23.88
C ILE A 121 13.36 -29.27 24.18
N GLU A 122 13.37 -30.59 24.23
CA GLU A 122 12.21 -31.36 24.59
C GLU A 122 11.97 -31.34 26.09
N PHE A 123 10.73 -31.18 26.50
CA PHE A 123 10.34 -31.10 27.90
C PHE A 123 9.11 -31.92 28.21
N ARG A 124 8.96 -32.24 29.51
CA ARG A 124 7.78 -32.89 30.07
C ARG A 124 7.30 -32.11 31.28
N ILE A 125 6.00 -31.91 31.37
CA ILE A 125 5.29 -31.40 32.57
C ILE A 125 4.47 -32.57 33.10
N ALA A 126 4.78 -33.00 34.32
CA ALA A 126 4.08 -34.13 34.93
C ALA A 126 2.65 -33.77 35.32
N ALA A 127 1.72 -34.73 35.26
CA ALA A 127 0.32 -34.54 35.61
C ALA A 127 0.10 -33.99 37.03
N GLU A 128 1.05 -34.24 37.97
CA GLU A 128 1.03 -33.73 39.34
C GLU A 128 1.23 -32.22 39.39
N GLN A 129 1.92 -31.59 38.43
CA GLN A 129 2.18 -30.16 38.33
C GLN A 129 0.96 -29.39 37.84
N LEU A 130 -0.08 -30.08 37.34
CA LEU A 130 -1.30 -29.47 36.85
C LEU A 130 -2.26 -29.14 37.99
N SER A 131 -2.78 -27.92 38.00
CA SER A 131 -3.69 -27.38 39.02
C SER A 131 -4.78 -26.54 38.39
N LEU A 132 -5.97 -26.54 38.98
CA LEU A 132 -7.06 -25.63 38.63
C LEU A 132 -6.81 -24.20 39.08
N GLU A 133 -6.00 -24.01 40.12
CA GLU A 133 -5.71 -22.70 40.73
C GLU A 133 -4.85 -21.79 39.83
N ARG A 134 -4.07 -22.38 38.89
CA ARG A 134 -3.18 -21.65 37.97
C ARG A 134 -3.89 -20.99 36.79
N ARG A 135 -5.21 -21.10 36.74
CA ARG A 135 -6.05 -20.59 35.62
C ARG A 135 -5.79 -19.08 35.37
N ARG A 136 -5.70 -18.27 36.43
CA ARG A 136 -5.51 -16.83 36.31
C ARG A 136 -4.18 -16.49 35.63
N GLU A 137 -3.09 -17.06 36.13
CA GLU A 137 -1.75 -16.85 35.58
C GLU A 137 -1.66 -17.27 34.12
N PHE A 138 -2.30 -18.39 33.75
CA PHE A 138 -2.38 -18.80 32.34
C PHE A 138 -3.06 -17.75 31.48
N HIS A 139 -4.21 -17.21 31.89
CA HIS A 139 -4.91 -16.19 31.09
C HIS A 139 -4.16 -14.86 31.05
N GLU A 140 -3.35 -14.52 32.03
CA GLU A 140 -2.45 -13.35 31.99
C GLU A 140 -1.38 -13.49 30.89
N LEU A 141 -0.70 -14.64 30.83
CA LEU A 141 0.30 -14.89 29.80
C LEU A 141 -0.33 -14.96 28.40
N ARG A 142 -1.47 -15.62 28.30
CA ARG A 142 -2.25 -15.72 27.05
C ARG A 142 -2.71 -14.34 26.58
N LEU A 143 -3.18 -13.47 27.47
CA LEU A 143 -3.56 -12.10 27.16
C LEU A 143 -2.36 -11.30 26.60
N ASN A 144 -1.21 -11.41 27.26
CA ASN A 144 0.02 -10.74 26.81
C ASN A 144 0.46 -11.22 25.43
N HIS A 145 0.38 -12.53 25.16
CA HIS A 145 0.70 -13.10 23.84
C HIS A 145 -0.17 -12.52 22.74
N TYR A 146 -1.49 -12.54 22.89
CA TYR A 146 -2.39 -12.02 21.86
C TYR A 146 -2.34 -10.49 21.75
N ASN A 147 -2.07 -9.78 22.83
CA ASN A 147 -1.83 -8.34 22.80
C ASN A 147 -0.62 -7.98 21.95
N GLU A 148 0.45 -8.77 22.04
CA GLU A 148 1.63 -8.55 21.21
C GLU A 148 1.31 -8.79 19.73
N LEU A 149 0.58 -9.85 19.38
CA LEU A 149 0.13 -10.08 18.01
C LEU A 149 -0.78 -8.94 17.49
N CYS A 150 -1.66 -8.40 18.36
CA CYS A 150 -2.47 -7.23 18.02
C CYS A 150 -1.62 -5.98 17.74
N ARG A 151 -0.60 -5.70 18.58
CA ARG A 151 0.32 -4.55 18.37
C ARG A 151 1.10 -4.65 17.08
N ARG A 152 1.45 -5.86 16.66
CA ARG A 152 2.17 -6.08 15.40
C ARG A 152 1.31 -5.90 14.15
N GLY A 153 -0.02 -5.86 14.26
CA GLY A 153 -0.93 -5.64 13.12
C GLY A 153 -0.91 -6.76 12.08
N LEU A 154 -0.72 -8.01 12.51
CA LEU A 154 -0.55 -9.17 11.64
C LEU A 154 -1.85 -9.59 10.92
N PRO A 155 -1.75 -10.38 9.82
CA PRO A 155 -2.88 -11.12 9.27
C PRO A 155 -3.63 -11.90 10.35
N GLY A 156 -4.97 -11.91 10.28
CA GLY A 156 -5.79 -12.52 11.33
C GLY A 156 -6.02 -11.64 12.56
N GLY A 157 -5.76 -10.34 12.47
CA GLY A 157 -5.90 -9.40 13.58
C GLY A 157 -7.24 -9.45 14.31
N ALA A 158 -8.36 -9.70 13.60
CA ALA A 158 -9.67 -9.88 14.24
C ALA A 158 -9.68 -11.11 15.18
N TRP A 159 -9.10 -12.22 14.76
CA TRP A 159 -8.96 -13.42 15.60
C TRP A 159 -8.10 -13.16 16.84
N PHE A 160 -6.94 -12.53 16.68
CA PHE A 160 -6.05 -12.21 17.80
C PHE A 160 -6.72 -11.27 18.82
N ARG A 161 -7.47 -10.27 18.33
CA ARG A 161 -8.28 -9.39 19.19
C ARG A 161 -9.36 -10.16 19.94
N HIS A 162 -10.07 -11.07 19.27
CA HIS A 162 -11.06 -11.91 19.89
C HIS A 162 -10.45 -12.78 21.01
N GLN A 163 -9.31 -13.43 20.75
CA GLN A 163 -8.60 -14.24 21.73
C GLN A 163 -8.09 -13.42 22.94
N SER A 164 -7.65 -12.18 22.67
CA SER A 164 -7.28 -11.20 23.71
C SER A 164 -8.49 -10.86 24.62
N VAL A 165 -9.66 -10.56 24.00
CA VAL A 165 -10.90 -10.29 24.73
C VAL A 165 -11.37 -11.49 25.55
N LEU A 166 -11.27 -12.72 25.02
CA LEU A 166 -11.61 -13.93 25.78
C LEU A 166 -10.72 -14.10 27.02
N SER A 167 -9.42 -13.82 26.87
CA SER A 167 -8.47 -13.88 27.99
C SER A 167 -8.77 -12.82 29.05
N SER A 168 -9.07 -11.58 28.64
CA SER A 168 -9.43 -10.50 29.55
C SER A 168 -10.72 -10.78 30.33
N ARG A 169 -11.72 -11.36 29.68
CA ARG A 169 -12.98 -11.80 30.31
C ARG A 169 -12.73 -12.89 31.37
N ALA A 170 -11.85 -13.85 31.07
CA ALA A 170 -11.48 -14.90 32.03
C ALA A 170 -10.74 -14.34 33.26
N LEU A 171 -10.11 -13.16 33.13
CA LEU A 171 -9.49 -12.41 34.23
C LEU A 171 -10.46 -11.48 34.97
N GLY A 172 -11.73 -11.40 34.52
CA GLY A 172 -12.75 -10.51 35.13
C GLY A 172 -12.62 -9.05 34.73
N MET A 173 -11.93 -8.73 33.64
CA MET A 173 -11.76 -7.37 33.12
C MET A 173 -13.00 -6.98 32.30
N THR A 174 -13.77 -5.98 32.72
CA THR A 174 -15.05 -5.59 32.08
C THR A 174 -14.86 -4.57 30.95
N ASP A 175 -13.91 -3.64 31.09
CA ASP A 175 -13.72 -2.51 30.17
C ASP A 175 -12.43 -2.65 29.34
N TYR A 176 -12.04 -3.89 29.08
CA TYR A 176 -10.81 -4.15 28.35
C TYR A 176 -10.95 -3.87 26.84
N VAL A 177 -10.01 -3.10 26.31
CA VAL A 177 -9.87 -2.81 24.88
C VAL A 177 -8.53 -3.37 24.40
N PRO A 178 -8.51 -4.27 23.42
CA PRO A 178 -7.28 -4.77 22.84
C PRO A 178 -6.41 -3.63 22.26
N PRO A 179 -5.08 -3.73 22.38
CA PRO A 179 -4.20 -2.70 21.85
C PRO A 179 -4.36 -2.56 20.33
N SER A 180 -4.27 -1.34 19.85
CA SER A 180 -4.18 -1.06 18.42
C SER A 180 -2.78 -1.42 17.90
N PRO A 181 -2.64 -1.73 16.59
CA PRO A 181 -1.33 -1.92 15.99
C PRO A 181 -0.40 -0.74 16.27
N ASN A 182 0.82 -1.04 16.71
CA ASN A 182 1.84 -0.03 16.86
C ASN A 182 2.22 0.47 15.46
N ARG A 183 2.09 1.76 15.24
CA ARG A 183 2.77 2.42 14.13
C ARG A 183 4.26 2.39 14.47
N ILE A 184 5.00 1.40 13.94
CA ILE A 184 6.46 1.36 14.07
C ILE A 184 7.02 2.48 13.20
N GLY A 185 7.50 3.51 13.82
CA GLY A 185 8.01 4.71 13.20
C GLY A 185 7.20 5.90 13.71
N GLY A 186 7.47 6.31 14.93
CA GLY A 186 7.01 7.58 15.53
C GLY A 186 7.74 8.80 14.95
N GLY A 187 7.96 8.80 13.66
CA GLY A 187 8.20 9.94 12.82
C GLY A 187 7.18 9.80 11.74
N ASP A 188 6.32 10.78 11.58
CA ASP A 188 5.70 11.08 10.31
C ASP A 188 6.86 11.28 9.30
N VAL A 189 7.41 10.18 8.78
CA VAL A 189 7.92 10.22 7.43
C VAL A 189 6.65 10.45 6.64
N ALA A 190 6.34 11.70 6.42
CA ALA A 190 5.27 12.11 5.56
C ALA A 190 5.60 11.48 4.20
N VAL A 191 5.07 10.29 3.97
CA VAL A 191 4.97 9.77 2.61
C VAL A 191 4.31 10.90 1.86
N ASP A 192 4.91 11.31 0.76
CA ASP A 192 4.40 12.43 -0.03
C ASP A 192 2.87 12.27 -0.15
N PRO A 193 2.09 13.28 0.26
CA PRO A 193 0.63 13.24 0.18
C PRO A 193 0.11 12.79 -1.19
N THR A 194 0.90 13.02 -2.23
CA THR A 194 0.63 12.60 -3.61
C THR A 194 0.72 11.09 -3.77
N LEU A 195 1.72 10.43 -3.16
CA LEU A 195 1.87 8.98 -3.22
C LEU A 195 0.78 8.29 -2.40
N GLU A 196 0.44 8.81 -1.21
CA GLU A 196 -0.69 8.32 -0.41
C GLU A 196 -2.02 8.46 -1.17
N MET A 197 -2.18 9.53 -1.94
CA MET A 197 -3.34 9.74 -2.80
C MET A 197 -3.39 8.71 -3.93
N LEU A 198 -2.30 8.53 -4.65
CA LEU A 198 -2.22 7.59 -5.78
C LEU A 198 -2.35 6.13 -5.34
N SER A 199 -1.80 5.77 -4.17
CA SER A 199 -1.93 4.43 -3.60
C SER A 199 -3.28 4.16 -2.95
N GLY A 200 -4.12 5.18 -2.76
CA GLY A 200 -5.37 5.08 -2.03
C GLY A 200 -5.22 4.92 -0.52
N GLU A 201 -4.00 4.96 0.01
CA GLU A 201 -3.72 4.80 1.44
C GLU A 201 -4.39 5.89 2.26
N ARG A 202 -4.31 7.13 1.79
CA ARG A 202 -4.96 8.27 2.44
C ARG A 202 -6.48 8.12 2.52
N ALA A 203 -7.11 7.54 1.50
CA ALA A 203 -8.55 7.27 1.55
C ALA A 203 -8.95 6.27 2.65
N LEU A 204 -8.04 5.38 3.03
CA LEU A 204 -8.21 4.47 4.15
C LEU A 204 -8.02 5.20 5.49
N HIS A 205 -7.08 6.13 5.56
CA HIS A 205 -6.84 6.94 6.77
C HIS A 205 -7.88 8.05 6.99
N GLU A 206 -8.49 8.54 5.92
CA GLU A 206 -9.54 9.58 5.97
C GLU A 206 -10.91 9.06 6.37
N ASN A 207 -11.01 7.81 6.83
CA ASN A 207 -12.26 7.28 7.33
C ASN A 207 -12.73 8.09 8.56
N LEU A 208 -14.02 8.31 8.64
CA LEU A 208 -14.60 8.96 9.82
C LEU A 208 -14.31 8.10 11.05
N GLN A 209 -13.68 8.67 12.08
CA GLN A 209 -13.23 7.97 13.30
C GLN A 209 -14.37 7.40 14.18
N LEU A 210 -15.55 7.22 13.59
CA LEU A 210 -16.73 6.59 14.22
C LEU A 210 -16.56 5.06 14.42
N ASP A 211 -15.57 4.47 13.73
CA ASP A 211 -15.50 3.03 13.54
C ASP A 211 -14.95 2.27 14.73
N ARG A 212 -14.35 2.97 15.69
CA ARG A 212 -13.67 2.36 16.84
C ARG A 212 -14.59 2.11 18.04
N GLN A 213 -15.76 2.71 18.06
CA GLN A 213 -16.75 2.48 19.11
C GLN A 213 -17.85 1.58 18.56
N LEU A 214 -17.87 0.33 18.99
CA LEU A 214 -19.03 -0.52 18.79
C LEU A 214 -20.22 0.18 19.42
N ALA A 215 -21.29 0.40 18.63
CA ALA A 215 -22.47 1.10 19.08
C ALA A 215 -23.01 0.43 20.35
N SER A 216 -23.04 1.17 21.44
CA SER A 216 -23.73 0.74 22.66
C SER A 216 -25.23 0.61 22.33
N THR A 217 -25.91 -0.29 23.01
CA THR A 217 -27.34 -0.59 22.89
C THR A 217 -28.24 0.54 23.41
N THR A 218 -27.78 1.76 23.46
CA THR A 218 -28.51 2.95 23.95
C THR A 218 -29.59 3.42 22.98
N PRO A 219 -30.62 4.13 23.43
CA PRO A 219 -31.77 4.51 22.63
C PRO A 219 -31.33 5.23 21.35
N VAL A 220 -32.07 4.96 20.26
CA VAL A 220 -31.82 5.56 18.94
C VAL A 220 -31.71 7.08 19.08
N PRO A 221 -30.54 7.68 18.82
CA PRO A 221 -30.38 9.11 18.91
C PRO A 221 -31.27 9.82 17.86
N PRO A 222 -31.64 11.06 18.07
CA PRO A 222 -32.39 11.82 17.09
C PRO A 222 -31.69 11.81 15.75
N THR A 223 -32.46 11.62 14.68
CA THR A 223 -31.97 11.52 13.31
C THR A 223 -32.24 12.80 12.52
N ILE A 224 -31.37 13.07 11.58
CA ILE A 224 -31.36 14.23 10.69
C ILE A 224 -31.41 13.72 9.25
N ASP A 225 -32.16 14.39 8.39
CA ASP A 225 -32.17 14.06 6.96
C ASP A 225 -30.77 14.33 6.36
N ILE A 226 -30.22 13.32 5.69
CA ILE A 226 -28.90 13.39 5.02
C ILE A 226 -28.85 14.52 3.98
N GLN A 227 -29.98 14.82 3.32
CA GLN A 227 -30.05 15.87 2.30
C GLN A 227 -29.84 17.28 2.89
N SER A 228 -30.05 17.46 4.19
CA SER A 228 -29.78 18.73 4.88
C SER A 228 -28.27 19.01 5.06
N ILE A 229 -27.39 18.03 4.79
CA ILE A 229 -25.94 18.16 4.99
C ILE A 229 -25.27 18.54 3.66
N SER A 230 -24.72 19.74 3.60
CA SER A 230 -23.99 20.20 2.42
C SER A 230 -22.67 19.44 2.25
N GLY A 231 -22.39 19.02 1.02
CA GLY A 231 -21.11 18.41 0.62
C GLY A 231 -19.95 19.41 0.59
N ILE A 232 -18.92 19.09 -0.20
CA ILE A 232 -17.75 19.95 -0.41
C ILE A 232 -18.18 21.26 -1.08
N ARG A 233 -17.65 22.38 -0.56
CA ARG A 233 -17.94 23.74 -1.00
C ARG A 233 -16.90 24.31 -1.97
N ALA A 234 -15.91 23.51 -2.38
CA ALA A 234 -14.90 23.93 -3.35
C ALA A 234 -15.57 24.47 -4.63
N LYS A 235 -15.06 25.60 -5.14
CA LYS A 235 -15.59 26.23 -6.34
C LYS A 235 -15.48 25.29 -7.53
N GLU A 236 -16.52 25.22 -8.34
CA GLU A 236 -16.48 24.51 -9.61
C GLU A 236 -15.53 25.21 -10.61
N ILE A 237 -14.93 24.41 -11.45
CA ILE A 237 -13.99 24.85 -12.47
C ILE A 237 -14.77 25.41 -13.65
N ASP A 238 -14.38 26.60 -14.14
CA ASP A 238 -14.91 27.12 -15.39
C ASP A 238 -14.19 26.46 -16.58
N TRP A 239 -14.81 25.44 -17.14
CA TRP A 239 -14.28 24.70 -18.28
C TRP A 239 -14.48 25.40 -19.63
N GLN A 240 -15.40 26.37 -19.74
CA GLN A 240 -15.77 27.00 -21.00
C GLN A 240 -14.58 27.61 -21.75
N PRO A 241 -13.67 28.36 -21.09
CA PRO A 241 -12.48 28.89 -21.78
C PRO A 241 -11.53 27.80 -22.28
N LEU A 242 -11.54 26.61 -21.61
CA LEU A 242 -10.61 25.54 -21.93
C LEU A 242 -11.07 24.65 -23.09
N ILE A 243 -12.38 24.66 -23.41
CA ILE A 243 -12.98 23.79 -24.45
C ILE A 243 -13.51 24.52 -25.66
N ARG A 244 -13.58 25.87 -25.65
CA ARG A 244 -14.27 26.69 -26.66
C ARG A 244 -13.96 26.32 -28.13
N ASP A 245 -12.69 26.06 -28.44
CA ASP A 245 -12.23 25.81 -29.81
C ASP A 245 -11.78 24.36 -30.03
N LYS A 246 -12.20 23.44 -29.15
CA LYS A 246 -11.77 22.05 -29.19
C LYS A 246 -12.72 21.16 -29.97
N GLN A 247 -12.15 20.17 -30.65
CA GLN A 247 -12.90 19.14 -31.40
C GLN A 247 -12.57 17.76 -30.82
N PRO A 248 -13.19 17.38 -29.69
CA PRO A 248 -12.88 16.13 -29.05
C PRO A 248 -13.38 14.92 -29.88
N THR A 249 -12.71 13.82 -29.73
CA THR A 249 -13.21 12.51 -30.13
C THR A 249 -14.06 11.92 -29.00
N PHE A 250 -14.99 11.01 -29.33
CA PHE A 250 -15.92 10.45 -28.36
C PHE A 250 -15.82 8.94 -28.29
N ASP A 251 -15.68 8.41 -27.07
CA ASP A 251 -15.86 6.99 -26.82
C ASP A 251 -17.32 6.61 -26.99
N PRO A 252 -17.66 5.60 -27.80
CA PRO A 252 -19.06 5.21 -28.03
C PRO A 252 -19.80 4.81 -26.76
N LEU A 253 -19.06 4.35 -25.73
CA LEU A 253 -19.61 3.90 -24.46
C LEU A 253 -19.80 5.03 -23.45
N ALA A 254 -19.14 6.18 -23.61
CA ALA A 254 -19.21 7.32 -22.65
C ALA A 254 -20.63 7.84 -22.43
N LYS A 255 -21.52 7.74 -23.43
CA LYS A 255 -22.93 8.14 -23.32
C LYS A 255 -23.77 7.29 -22.36
N TYR A 256 -23.29 6.10 -22.00
CA TYR A 256 -23.97 5.18 -21.09
C TYR A 256 -23.44 5.26 -19.66
N ILE A 257 -22.30 5.92 -19.46
CA ILE A 257 -21.63 6.01 -18.17
C ILE A 257 -22.11 7.25 -17.43
N PRO A 258 -22.61 7.12 -16.17
CA PRO A 258 -22.97 8.28 -15.36
C PRO A 258 -21.78 9.25 -15.15
N SER A 259 -22.07 10.55 -15.16
CA SER A 259 -21.06 11.61 -15.06
C SER A 259 -20.23 11.57 -13.78
N ASP A 260 -20.78 11.00 -12.70
CA ASP A 260 -20.20 10.93 -11.37
C ASP A 260 -19.48 9.60 -11.08
N GLN A 261 -18.96 8.94 -12.13
CA GLN A 261 -18.20 7.69 -12.01
C GLN A 261 -16.82 7.79 -12.65
N HIS A 262 -15.84 7.10 -12.05
CA HIS A 262 -14.56 6.87 -12.72
C HIS A 262 -14.72 5.90 -13.89
N VAL A 263 -13.82 5.98 -14.84
CA VAL A 263 -13.85 5.11 -16.02
C VAL A 263 -12.46 4.77 -16.52
N VAL A 264 -12.34 3.57 -17.08
CA VAL A 264 -11.19 3.14 -17.87
C VAL A 264 -11.72 2.72 -19.24
N PHE A 265 -11.35 3.44 -20.28
CA PHE A 265 -11.65 3.11 -21.67
C PHE A 265 -10.54 2.27 -22.29
N PHE A 266 -10.90 1.26 -23.04
CA PHE A 266 -10.00 0.41 -23.82
C PHE A 266 -10.44 0.39 -25.29
N PRO A 267 -9.53 0.63 -26.23
CA PRO A 267 -9.85 0.67 -27.66
C PRO A 267 -10.20 -0.71 -28.24
N SER A 268 -9.92 -1.80 -27.51
CA SER A 268 -10.25 -3.16 -27.93
C SER A 268 -10.21 -4.14 -26.76
N ALA A 269 -10.78 -5.34 -26.92
CA ALA A 269 -10.66 -6.43 -25.96
C ALA A 269 -9.19 -6.89 -25.78
N ALA A 270 -8.39 -6.84 -26.84
CA ALA A 270 -6.97 -7.17 -26.76
C ALA A 270 -6.20 -6.20 -25.86
N ALA A 271 -6.54 -4.92 -25.91
CA ALA A 271 -5.93 -3.90 -25.05
C ALA A 271 -6.23 -4.15 -23.56
N VAL A 272 -7.43 -4.64 -23.22
CA VAL A 272 -7.76 -5.05 -21.84
C VAL A 272 -6.80 -6.11 -21.34
N LEU A 273 -6.63 -7.19 -22.12
CA LEU A 273 -5.73 -8.29 -21.74
C LEU A 273 -4.27 -7.83 -21.65
N GLN A 274 -3.84 -6.98 -22.57
CA GLN A 274 -2.49 -6.43 -22.59
C GLN A 274 -2.19 -5.59 -21.35
N VAL A 275 -3.11 -4.71 -20.94
CA VAL A 275 -2.97 -3.87 -19.75
C VAL A 275 -3.00 -4.72 -18.47
N ILE A 276 -3.92 -5.69 -18.36
CA ILE A 276 -3.97 -6.60 -17.21
C ILE A 276 -2.64 -7.36 -17.09
N GLN A 277 -2.14 -7.97 -18.15
CA GLN A 277 -0.89 -8.72 -18.13
C GLN A 277 0.32 -7.85 -17.80
N ALA A 278 0.34 -6.61 -18.28
CA ALA A 278 1.41 -5.67 -17.99
C ALA A 278 1.39 -5.19 -16.52
N ILE A 279 0.22 -5.08 -15.91
CA ILE A 279 0.08 -4.74 -14.49
C ILE A 279 0.41 -5.94 -13.60
N GLU A 280 -0.04 -7.14 -13.94
CA GLU A 280 0.22 -8.33 -13.13
C GLU A 280 1.70 -8.70 -13.05
N ARG A 281 2.48 -8.55 -14.11
CA ARG A 281 3.89 -8.94 -14.14
C ARG A 281 4.82 -8.08 -13.27
N PRO A 282 4.85 -6.73 -13.45
CA PRO A 282 5.79 -5.87 -12.73
C PRO A 282 5.21 -5.19 -11.48
N ALA A 283 3.91 -4.87 -11.47
CA ALA A 283 3.33 -4.05 -10.42
C ALA A 283 3.14 -4.82 -9.11
N THR A 284 2.78 -6.10 -9.17
CA THR A 284 2.56 -6.91 -7.98
C THR A 284 3.77 -6.95 -7.04
N PRO A 285 5.00 -7.25 -7.49
CA PRO A 285 6.17 -7.21 -6.61
C PRO A 285 6.56 -5.79 -6.15
N LEU A 286 6.42 -4.76 -6.98
CA LEU A 286 6.74 -3.38 -6.59
C LEU A 286 5.73 -2.84 -5.60
N LEU A 287 4.46 -3.03 -5.86
CA LEU A 287 3.40 -2.66 -4.97
C LEU A 287 3.56 -3.39 -3.63
N ARG A 288 3.89 -4.68 -3.64
CA ARG A 288 4.22 -5.44 -2.42
C ARG A 288 5.45 -4.92 -1.69
N ALA A 289 6.44 -4.37 -2.41
CA ALA A 289 7.64 -3.78 -1.82
C ALA A 289 7.41 -2.37 -1.26
N THR A 290 6.61 -1.54 -1.94
CA THR A 290 6.31 -0.16 -1.50
C THR A 290 5.35 -0.10 -0.32
N GLU A 291 4.49 -1.11 -0.14
CA GLU A 291 3.66 -1.27 1.07
C GLU A 291 4.46 -1.36 2.36
N GLY A 292 5.74 -1.60 2.23
CA GLY A 292 6.66 -1.73 3.34
C GLY A 292 6.88 -0.49 4.17
N THR A 293 6.56 0.67 3.66
CA THR A 293 6.67 1.93 4.37
C THR A 293 5.39 2.27 5.14
N SER A 294 4.29 1.57 4.88
CA SER A 294 3.01 1.78 5.55
C SER A 294 2.64 0.61 6.46
N THR A 295 1.96 0.90 7.54
CA THR A 295 1.46 -0.07 8.52
C THR A 295 0.35 -1.00 7.98
N ASN A 296 -0.01 -0.85 6.70
CA ASN A 296 -1.12 -1.57 6.07
C ASN A 296 -0.65 -2.66 5.10
N HIS A 297 0.11 -3.65 5.60
CA HIS A 297 0.60 -4.82 4.84
C HIS A 297 -0.46 -5.63 4.10
N HIS A 298 -1.74 -5.29 4.29
CA HIS A 298 -2.87 -6.06 3.77
C HIS A 298 -3.56 -5.42 2.57
N VAL A 299 -3.18 -4.21 2.17
CA VAL A 299 -3.96 -3.44 1.22
C VAL A 299 -3.88 -4.07 -0.17
N ILE A 300 -2.71 -4.45 -0.66
CA ILE A 300 -2.57 -4.96 -2.05
C ILE A 300 -3.00 -6.41 -2.20
N ALA A 301 -2.66 -7.29 -1.27
CA ALA A 301 -3.22 -8.64 -1.28
C ALA A 301 -4.77 -8.58 -1.26
N ARG A 302 -5.36 -7.57 -0.60
CA ARG A 302 -6.78 -7.28 -0.67
C ARG A 302 -7.23 -6.77 -2.03
N TYR A 303 -6.46 -5.93 -2.72
CA TYR A 303 -6.82 -5.46 -4.07
C TYR A 303 -6.86 -6.60 -5.08
N GLU A 304 -5.84 -7.43 -5.14
CA GLU A 304 -5.81 -8.61 -6.01
C GLU A 304 -6.98 -9.53 -5.73
N GLN A 305 -7.28 -9.79 -4.45
CA GLN A 305 -8.40 -10.62 -4.04
C GLN A 305 -9.75 -9.97 -4.33
N GLN A 306 -9.92 -8.67 -4.11
CA GLN A 306 -11.17 -7.97 -4.41
C GLN A 306 -11.44 -7.92 -5.90
N LEU A 307 -10.42 -7.72 -6.72
CA LEU A 307 -10.55 -7.85 -8.17
C LEU A 307 -10.93 -9.28 -8.56
N GLY A 308 -10.29 -10.30 -7.97
CA GLY A 308 -10.63 -11.71 -8.15
C GLY A 308 -12.07 -12.02 -7.74
N VAL A 309 -12.52 -11.53 -6.59
CA VAL A 309 -13.91 -11.67 -6.14
C VAL A 309 -14.87 -11.00 -7.14
N SER A 310 -14.56 -9.80 -7.60
CA SER A 310 -15.39 -9.09 -8.58
C SER A 310 -15.44 -9.82 -9.91
N LEU A 311 -14.31 -10.32 -10.40
CA LEU A 311 -14.26 -11.11 -11.63
C LEU A 311 -15.03 -12.43 -11.49
N ASN A 312 -14.96 -13.10 -10.34
CA ASN A 312 -15.77 -14.29 -10.04
C ASN A 312 -17.25 -13.96 -10.00
N GLN A 313 -17.65 -12.83 -9.42
CA GLN A 313 -19.04 -12.39 -9.42
C GLN A 313 -19.57 -12.14 -10.81
N PHE A 314 -18.75 -11.60 -11.72
CA PHE A 314 -19.10 -11.47 -13.15
C PHE A 314 -19.07 -12.80 -13.90
N ALA A 315 -18.52 -13.87 -13.30
CA ALA A 315 -18.18 -15.11 -14.00
C ALA A 315 -17.29 -14.90 -15.23
N LEU A 316 -16.41 -13.90 -15.16
CA LEU A 316 -15.45 -13.55 -16.21
C LEU A 316 -14.03 -14.00 -15.87
N ALA A 317 -13.78 -14.47 -14.62
CA ALA A 317 -12.49 -15.00 -14.21
C ALA A 317 -12.17 -16.27 -15.02
N ASP A 318 -10.97 -16.33 -15.61
CA ASP A 318 -10.45 -17.45 -16.42
C ASP A 318 -11.37 -17.91 -17.56
N SER A 319 -12.31 -17.06 -17.96
CA SER A 319 -13.26 -17.41 -19.01
C SER A 319 -12.55 -17.64 -20.35
N PRO A 320 -12.73 -18.80 -20.97
CA PRO A 320 -12.34 -18.99 -22.39
C PRO A 320 -12.96 -17.93 -23.30
N LEU A 321 -14.09 -17.37 -22.87
CA LEU A 321 -14.80 -16.29 -23.53
C LEU A 321 -13.96 -15.02 -23.61
N ALA A 322 -13.30 -14.62 -22.52
CA ALA A 322 -12.39 -13.47 -22.52
C ALA A 322 -11.22 -13.66 -23.48
N ARG A 323 -10.81 -14.91 -23.71
CA ARG A 323 -9.74 -15.28 -24.64
C ARG A 323 -10.22 -15.52 -26.08
N GLN A 324 -11.49 -15.91 -26.27
CA GLN A 324 -12.06 -16.29 -27.57
C GLN A 324 -13.01 -15.24 -28.16
N LEU A 325 -13.38 -14.18 -27.42
CA LEU A 325 -14.17 -13.09 -27.98
C LEU A 325 -13.39 -12.42 -29.09
N THR A 326 -13.61 -12.94 -30.26
CA THR A 326 -12.91 -12.55 -31.48
C THR A 326 -13.04 -11.05 -31.74
N PRO A 327 -11.99 -10.40 -32.23
CA PRO A 327 -11.98 -8.98 -32.61
C PRO A 327 -13.17 -8.54 -33.51
N GLY A 328 -13.88 -9.48 -34.10
CA GLY A 328 -15.05 -9.21 -34.95
C GLY A 328 -16.37 -8.93 -34.22
N ILE A 329 -16.48 -9.31 -32.92
CA ILE A 329 -17.75 -9.14 -32.16
C ILE A 329 -17.66 -7.98 -31.20
N ILE A 330 -16.51 -7.80 -30.54
CA ILE A 330 -16.25 -6.73 -29.56
C ILE A 330 -15.43 -5.63 -30.24
N LYS A 331 -15.90 -4.38 -30.11
CA LYS A 331 -15.18 -3.19 -30.56
C LYS A 331 -14.38 -2.57 -29.45
N THR A 332 -15.04 -1.90 -28.54
CA THR A 332 -14.42 -1.21 -27.41
C THR A 332 -14.95 -1.76 -26.08
N VAL A 333 -14.18 -1.54 -25.02
CA VAL A 333 -14.57 -1.94 -23.67
C VAL A 333 -14.38 -0.75 -22.74
N ALA A 334 -15.29 -0.59 -21.78
CA ALA A 334 -15.12 0.36 -20.68
C ALA A 334 -15.38 -0.33 -19.35
N ILE A 335 -14.57 0.00 -18.35
CA ILE A 335 -14.77 -0.40 -16.95
C ILE A 335 -15.10 0.84 -16.16
N THR A 336 -16.19 0.82 -15.40
CA THR A 336 -16.62 1.96 -14.59
C THR A 336 -17.14 1.50 -13.23
N GLY A 337 -17.20 2.40 -12.27
CA GLY A 337 -17.71 2.11 -10.94
C GLY A 337 -17.81 3.34 -10.05
N GLY A 338 -18.37 3.13 -8.86
CA GLY A 338 -18.53 4.18 -7.88
C GLY A 338 -17.30 4.38 -6.98
N ASP A 339 -16.53 3.32 -6.73
CA ASP A 339 -15.35 3.34 -5.84
C ASP A 339 -14.08 2.98 -6.63
N PRO A 340 -13.18 3.94 -6.86
CA PRO A 340 -11.95 3.69 -7.63
C PRO A 340 -10.90 2.83 -6.90
N TYR A 341 -11.09 2.54 -5.61
CA TYR A 341 -10.09 1.85 -4.80
C TYR A 341 -10.32 0.35 -4.63
N PHE A 342 -11.17 -0.28 -5.43
CA PHE A 342 -11.43 -1.74 -5.39
C PHE A 342 -11.55 -2.31 -3.97
N ARG A 343 -12.23 -1.59 -3.07
CA ARG A 343 -12.44 -2.05 -1.69
C ARG A 343 -13.52 -3.13 -1.63
N THR A 344 -13.56 -3.88 -0.52
CA THR A 344 -14.63 -4.86 -0.26
C THR A 344 -16.00 -4.22 -0.47
N GLY A 345 -16.77 -4.75 -1.42
CA GLY A 345 -18.07 -4.18 -1.79
C GLY A 345 -18.00 -3.05 -2.82
N THR A 346 -16.92 -2.96 -3.60
CA THR A 346 -16.84 -2.04 -4.74
C THR A 346 -17.85 -2.44 -5.81
N ASP A 347 -18.63 -1.47 -6.28
CA ASP A 347 -19.53 -1.61 -7.41
C ASP A 347 -18.77 -1.40 -8.72
N LEU A 348 -18.77 -2.39 -9.60
CA LEU A 348 -18.12 -2.33 -10.89
C LEU A 348 -19.09 -2.68 -12.01
N ALA A 349 -18.87 -2.09 -13.17
CA ALA A 349 -19.53 -2.48 -14.41
C ALA A 349 -18.51 -2.53 -15.55
N VAL A 350 -18.65 -3.54 -16.40
CA VAL A 350 -17.93 -3.71 -17.65
C VAL A 350 -18.90 -3.50 -18.78
N LEU A 351 -18.69 -2.46 -19.60
CA LEU A 351 -19.46 -2.16 -20.78
C LEU A 351 -18.71 -2.69 -22.00
N ILE A 352 -19.36 -3.47 -22.82
CA ILE A 352 -18.77 -4.13 -23.99
C ILE A 352 -19.50 -3.69 -25.25
N GLU A 353 -18.89 -2.85 -26.05
CA GLU A 353 -19.47 -2.44 -27.34
C GLU A 353 -19.45 -3.60 -28.34
N SER A 354 -20.58 -3.86 -28.98
CA SER A 354 -20.74 -4.95 -29.90
C SER A 354 -21.64 -4.57 -31.08
N GLN A 355 -21.33 -5.12 -32.25
CA GLN A 355 -22.23 -5.05 -33.43
C GLN A 355 -23.46 -5.94 -33.29
N SER A 356 -23.40 -6.95 -32.41
CA SER A 356 -24.47 -7.91 -32.17
C SER A 356 -24.72 -8.09 -30.67
N PRO A 357 -25.28 -7.09 -29.94
CA PRO A 357 -25.48 -7.14 -28.49
C PRO A 357 -26.27 -8.35 -28.02
N ARG A 358 -27.30 -8.76 -28.77
CA ARG A 358 -28.11 -9.96 -28.46
C ARG A 358 -27.29 -11.25 -28.46
N ALA A 359 -26.41 -11.43 -29.44
CA ALA A 359 -25.54 -12.61 -29.52
C ALA A 359 -24.54 -12.58 -28.37
N LEU A 360 -23.89 -11.43 -28.11
CA LEU A 360 -22.94 -11.25 -27.00
C LEU A 360 -23.60 -11.51 -25.65
N ARG A 361 -24.80 -10.95 -25.39
CA ARG A 361 -25.57 -11.22 -24.18
C ARG A 361 -25.83 -12.72 -23.98
N THR A 362 -26.25 -13.42 -25.03
CA THR A 362 -26.52 -14.86 -24.94
C THR A 362 -25.28 -15.64 -24.55
N ILE A 363 -24.13 -15.29 -25.10
CA ILE A 363 -22.83 -15.89 -24.78
C ILE A 363 -22.45 -15.58 -23.31
N VAL A 364 -22.58 -14.32 -22.86
CA VAL A 364 -22.27 -13.91 -21.49
C VAL A 364 -23.16 -14.66 -20.49
N LEU A 365 -24.45 -14.71 -20.70
CA LEU A 365 -25.38 -15.42 -19.82
C LEU A 365 -25.11 -16.94 -19.77
N ALA A 366 -24.75 -17.54 -20.91
CA ALA A 366 -24.38 -18.96 -20.96
C ALA A 366 -23.11 -19.23 -20.16
N GLU A 367 -22.12 -18.34 -20.25
CA GLU A 367 -20.87 -18.47 -19.51
C GLU A 367 -21.09 -18.30 -17.99
N ILE A 368 -21.88 -17.31 -17.58
CA ILE A 368 -22.27 -17.13 -16.17
C ILE A 368 -23.00 -18.38 -15.65
N ALA A 369 -23.93 -18.94 -16.44
CA ALA A 369 -24.64 -20.16 -16.04
C ALA A 369 -23.73 -21.39 -15.99
N ARG A 370 -22.73 -21.48 -16.86
CA ARG A 370 -21.76 -22.56 -16.88
C ARG A 370 -20.88 -22.56 -15.63
N GLN A 371 -20.40 -21.38 -15.23
CA GLN A 371 -19.55 -21.24 -14.04
C GLN A 371 -20.34 -21.41 -12.74
N HIS A 372 -21.56 -20.94 -12.72
CA HIS A 372 -22.46 -21.00 -11.56
C HIS A 372 -23.78 -21.69 -11.95
N PRO A 373 -23.85 -23.02 -11.94
CA PRO A 373 -25.08 -23.75 -12.33
C PRO A 373 -26.29 -23.39 -11.47
N ASP A 374 -27.47 -23.63 -11.98
CA ASP A 374 -28.72 -23.43 -11.26
C ASP A 374 -28.75 -24.26 -9.98
N SER A 375 -29.18 -23.62 -8.89
CA SER A 375 -29.41 -24.22 -7.58
C SER A 375 -30.68 -23.63 -6.97
N PRO A 376 -31.20 -24.17 -5.88
CA PRO A 376 -32.36 -23.57 -5.21
C PRO A 376 -32.16 -22.10 -4.84
N SER A 377 -30.91 -21.70 -4.55
CA SER A 377 -30.52 -20.35 -4.16
C SER A 377 -30.00 -19.47 -5.30
N ILE A 378 -29.71 -20.02 -6.48
CA ILE A 378 -29.13 -19.30 -7.63
C ILE A 378 -29.94 -19.59 -8.89
N ARG A 379 -30.66 -18.59 -9.39
CA ARG A 379 -31.42 -18.69 -10.64
C ARG A 379 -31.25 -17.42 -11.46
N THR A 380 -31.37 -17.54 -12.75
CA THR A 380 -31.42 -16.37 -13.64
C THR A 380 -32.83 -15.79 -13.60
N VAL A 381 -32.91 -14.50 -13.27
CA VAL A 381 -34.20 -13.75 -13.22
C VAL A 381 -34.10 -12.58 -14.20
N GLU A 382 -35.15 -12.40 -15.01
CA GLU A 382 -35.26 -11.28 -15.95
C GLU A 382 -36.01 -10.13 -15.30
N HIS A 383 -35.47 -8.92 -15.48
CA HIS A 383 -36.03 -7.65 -14.99
C HIS A 383 -36.09 -6.64 -16.11
N GLU A 384 -36.89 -5.61 -15.93
CA GLU A 384 -36.90 -4.42 -16.79
C GLU A 384 -36.42 -3.21 -15.98
N LEU A 385 -35.43 -2.48 -16.52
CA LEU A 385 -34.83 -1.29 -15.90
C LEU A 385 -34.77 -0.17 -16.93
N ALA A 386 -35.51 0.92 -16.70
CA ALA A 386 -35.60 2.08 -17.58
C ALA A 386 -35.88 1.69 -19.05
N GLY A 387 -36.82 0.75 -19.29
CA GLY A 387 -37.18 0.26 -20.62
C GLY A 387 -36.16 -0.70 -21.25
N SER A 388 -35.10 -1.08 -20.55
CA SER A 388 -34.08 -2.03 -21.03
C SER A 388 -34.20 -3.37 -20.29
N ARG A 389 -33.92 -4.47 -21.01
CA ARG A 389 -33.96 -5.81 -20.40
C ARG A 389 -32.67 -6.10 -19.63
N CYS A 390 -32.84 -6.55 -18.39
CA CYS A 390 -31.76 -6.91 -17.50
C CYS A 390 -31.97 -8.33 -16.94
N TRP A 391 -30.93 -9.11 -16.88
CA TRP A 391 -30.92 -10.44 -16.27
C TRP A 391 -30.02 -10.40 -15.03
N SER A 392 -30.51 -10.98 -13.93
CA SER A 392 -29.74 -11.09 -12.69
C SER A 392 -29.50 -12.55 -12.32
N ARG A 393 -28.34 -12.81 -11.72
CA ARG A 393 -27.97 -14.07 -11.12
C ARG A 393 -27.25 -13.75 -9.81
N VAL A 394 -27.93 -14.03 -8.70
CA VAL A 394 -27.47 -13.59 -7.37
C VAL A 394 -27.57 -14.77 -6.38
N ALA A 395 -26.50 -15.00 -5.62
CA ALA A 395 -26.47 -15.90 -4.48
C ALA A 395 -26.73 -15.13 -3.18
N GLU A 396 -27.37 -15.79 -2.21
CA GLU A 396 -27.65 -15.18 -0.89
C GLU A 396 -26.38 -14.76 -0.15
N ASP A 397 -25.30 -15.49 -0.31
CA ASP A 397 -24.01 -15.24 0.32
C ASP A 397 -23.13 -14.24 -0.46
N HIS A 398 -23.68 -13.59 -1.49
CA HIS A 398 -22.99 -12.67 -2.39
C HIS A 398 -21.78 -13.25 -3.14
N SER A 399 -21.56 -14.55 -3.11
CA SER A 399 -20.52 -15.22 -3.91
C SER A 399 -20.75 -15.08 -5.42
N VAL A 400 -22.00 -14.99 -5.81
CA VAL A 400 -22.45 -14.68 -7.17
C VAL A 400 -23.34 -13.45 -7.14
N ARG A 401 -22.92 -12.39 -7.84
CA ARG A 401 -23.70 -11.15 -8.03
C ARG A 401 -23.46 -10.69 -9.45
N SER A 402 -24.26 -11.15 -10.37
CA SER A 402 -24.11 -10.84 -11.79
C SER A 402 -25.40 -10.26 -12.35
N PHE A 403 -25.30 -9.07 -12.91
CA PHE A 403 -26.39 -8.35 -13.57
C PHE A 403 -25.95 -8.07 -15.00
N VAL A 404 -26.74 -8.46 -15.97
CA VAL A 404 -26.45 -8.28 -17.40
C VAL A 404 -27.53 -7.42 -18.04
N LEU A 405 -27.16 -6.25 -18.57
CA LEU A 405 -28.05 -5.31 -19.24
C LEU A 405 -27.77 -5.29 -20.73
N GLU A 406 -28.80 -5.39 -21.56
CA GLU A 406 -28.72 -5.23 -23.02
C GLU A 406 -29.10 -3.79 -23.40
N LEU A 407 -28.19 -3.10 -24.07
CA LEU A 407 -28.39 -1.78 -24.67
C LEU A 407 -28.25 -1.87 -26.19
N PRO A 408 -28.64 -0.85 -26.96
CA PRO A 408 -28.69 -0.94 -28.45
C PRO A 408 -27.40 -1.38 -29.14
N ASN A 409 -26.23 -0.99 -28.62
CA ASN A 409 -24.92 -1.34 -29.18
C ASN A 409 -23.94 -1.85 -28.13
N CYS A 410 -24.42 -2.21 -26.92
CA CYS A 410 -23.58 -2.56 -25.80
C CYS A 410 -24.22 -3.63 -24.91
N VAL A 411 -23.42 -4.49 -24.32
CA VAL A 411 -23.80 -5.37 -23.22
C VAL A 411 -23.04 -4.90 -21.98
N VAL A 412 -23.74 -4.72 -20.88
CA VAL A 412 -23.17 -4.30 -19.61
C VAL A 412 -23.25 -5.46 -18.63
N VAL A 413 -22.15 -5.76 -17.96
CA VAL A 413 -22.11 -6.74 -16.87
C VAL A 413 -21.67 -6.02 -15.61
N SER A 414 -22.40 -6.19 -14.50
CA SER A 414 -22.09 -5.54 -13.23
C SER A 414 -22.34 -6.46 -12.05
N ASN A 415 -21.63 -6.24 -10.95
CA ASN A 415 -21.87 -6.90 -9.66
C ASN A 415 -22.84 -6.12 -8.76
N SER A 416 -23.36 -5.00 -9.23
CA SER A 416 -24.25 -4.12 -8.48
C SER A 416 -25.52 -3.76 -9.25
N LEU A 417 -26.67 -3.96 -8.60
CA LEU A 417 -27.96 -3.57 -9.17
C LEU A 417 -28.09 -2.04 -9.27
N ALA A 418 -27.57 -1.30 -8.29
CA ALA A 418 -27.58 0.17 -8.33
C ALA A 418 -26.74 0.69 -9.51
N GLN A 419 -25.61 0.06 -9.78
CA GLN A 419 -24.74 0.41 -10.89
C GLN A 419 -25.44 0.16 -12.25
N ILE A 420 -26.05 -1.00 -12.44
CA ILE A 420 -26.80 -1.33 -13.63
C ILE A 420 -27.97 -0.37 -13.86
N ARG A 421 -28.69 -0.02 -12.77
CA ARG A 421 -29.81 0.95 -12.83
C ARG A 421 -29.30 2.33 -13.27
N GLY A 422 -28.22 2.80 -12.66
CA GLY A 422 -27.62 4.09 -13.03
C GLY A 422 -27.21 4.15 -14.49
N ILE A 423 -26.65 3.06 -15.03
CA ILE A 423 -26.30 2.95 -16.45
C ILE A 423 -27.57 2.92 -17.35
N ALA A 424 -28.60 2.17 -16.96
CA ALA A 424 -29.87 2.13 -17.69
C ALA A 424 -30.56 3.50 -17.72
N GLU A 425 -30.61 4.23 -16.60
CA GLU A 425 -31.13 5.59 -16.49
C GLU A 425 -30.33 6.58 -17.35
N THR A 426 -29.02 6.45 -17.38
CA THR A 426 -28.14 7.27 -18.23
C THR A 426 -28.39 7.00 -19.72
N ALA A 427 -28.63 5.73 -20.09
CA ALA A 427 -28.90 5.35 -21.48
C ALA A 427 -30.19 5.98 -22.03
N VAL A 428 -31.17 6.32 -21.20
CA VAL A 428 -32.42 7.00 -21.55
C VAL A 428 -32.43 8.48 -21.15
N GLU A 429 -31.26 9.06 -20.85
CA GLU A 429 -31.06 10.47 -20.48
C GLU A 429 -31.78 10.95 -19.21
N GLN A 430 -32.22 10.04 -18.33
CA GLN A 430 -32.73 10.37 -17.00
C GLN A 430 -31.63 10.79 -16.04
N ARG A 431 -30.39 10.48 -16.38
CA ARG A 431 -29.18 10.84 -15.64
C ARG A 431 -28.13 11.39 -16.60
N GLU A 432 -27.33 12.34 -16.12
CA GLU A 432 -26.28 12.94 -16.93
C GLU A 432 -25.17 11.93 -17.24
N SER A 433 -24.73 11.90 -18.49
CA SER A 433 -23.68 11.02 -18.96
C SER A 433 -22.32 11.70 -18.92
N LEU A 434 -21.26 10.89 -18.74
CA LEU A 434 -19.87 11.31 -18.85
C LEU A 434 -19.56 12.04 -20.18
N ALA A 435 -20.19 11.62 -21.28
CA ALA A 435 -20.02 12.24 -22.61
C ALA A 435 -20.41 13.73 -22.67
N LYS A 436 -21.25 14.19 -21.73
CA LYS A 436 -21.69 15.60 -21.63
C LYS A 436 -20.77 16.46 -20.79
N LEU A 437 -19.85 15.87 -20.01
CA LEU A 437 -18.96 16.64 -19.13
C LEU A 437 -17.92 17.43 -19.91
N PRO A 438 -17.76 18.74 -19.62
CA PRO A 438 -16.74 19.56 -20.27
C PRO A 438 -15.31 19.04 -20.06
N GLU A 439 -15.00 18.51 -18.88
CA GLU A 439 -13.69 17.92 -18.57
C GLU A 439 -13.40 16.67 -19.40
N TYR A 440 -14.41 15.81 -19.66
CA TYR A 440 -14.27 14.69 -20.56
C TYR A 440 -13.93 15.17 -21.98
N LEU A 441 -14.62 16.21 -22.46
CA LEU A 441 -14.35 16.83 -23.75
C LEU A 441 -12.92 17.39 -23.82
N PHE A 442 -12.49 18.06 -22.76
CA PHE A 442 -11.12 18.56 -22.65
C PHE A 442 -10.08 17.43 -22.72
N PHE A 443 -10.24 16.38 -21.95
CA PHE A 443 -9.30 15.29 -21.94
C PHE A 443 -9.28 14.49 -23.25
N ARG A 444 -10.45 14.31 -23.92
CA ARG A 444 -10.51 13.62 -25.22
C ARG A 444 -10.03 14.47 -26.39
N ASP A 445 -10.03 15.79 -26.30
CA ASP A 445 -9.31 16.62 -27.25
C ASP A 445 -7.77 16.47 -27.09
N ARG A 446 -7.29 16.35 -25.85
CA ARG A 446 -5.88 16.12 -25.56
C ARG A 446 -5.41 14.72 -25.92
N TYR A 447 -6.19 13.71 -25.58
CA TYR A 447 -5.93 12.29 -25.81
C TYR A 447 -6.92 11.73 -26.84
N ARG A 448 -6.63 11.97 -28.11
CA ARG A 448 -7.53 11.57 -29.19
C ARG A 448 -7.56 10.06 -29.36
N ILE A 449 -8.74 9.48 -29.57
CA ILE A 449 -8.95 8.02 -29.72
C ILE A 449 -8.15 7.44 -30.90
N GLN A 450 -7.85 8.26 -31.91
CA GLN A 450 -7.11 7.84 -33.13
C GLN A 450 -5.60 7.78 -32.92
N ASP A 451 -5.08 8.20 -31.77
CA ASP A 451 -3.67 8.06 -31.44
C ASP A 451 -3.34 6.56 -31.36
N ALA A 452 -2.51 6.09 -32.30
CA ALA A 452 -2.25 4.67 -32.58
C ALA A 452 -1.71 3.86 -31.38
N ASN A 453 -1.34 4.53 -30.27
CA ASN A 453 -0.64 3.94 -29.14
C ASN A 453 -1.44 3.95 -27.84
N GLU A 454 -2.74 4.27 -27.85
CA GLU A 454 -3.55 4.20 -26.64
C GLU A 454 -3.93 2.76 -26.33
N SER A 455 -3.44 2.23 -25.20
CA SER A 455 -3.89 0.95 -24.66
C SER A 455 -5.05 1.13 -23.67
N ALA A 456 -5.08 2.24 -22.92
CA ALA A 456 -6.20 2.61 -22.07
C ALA A 456 -6.21 4.12 -21.78
N LEU A 457 -7.39 4.67 -21.51
CA LEU A 457 -7.57 5.98 -20.89
C LEU A 457 -8.33 5.84 -19.58
N VAL A 458 -7.69 6.22 -18.48
CA VAL A 458 -8.29 6.31 -17.15
C VAL A 458 -8.75 7.74 -16.92
N MET A 459 -9.96 7.93 -16.36
CA MET A 459 -10.47 9.24 -16.05
C MET A 459 -11.23 9.22 -14.71
N VAL A 460 -10.96 10.22 -13.86
CA VAL A 460 -11.69 10.52 -12.64
C VAL A 460 -12.19 11.96 -12.75
N SER A 461 -13.50 12.13 -12.78
CA SER A 461 -14.16 13.43 -12.97
C SER A 461 -14.35 14.19 -11.65
N ASP A 462 -14.55 15.51 -11.71
CA ASP A 462 -14.90 16.32 -10.54
C ASP A 462 -16.21 15.85 -9.89
N PRO A 463 -17.31 15.54 -10.62
CA PRO A 463 -18.51 14.94 -10.04
C PRO A 463 -18.24 13.63 -9.30
N THR A 464 -17.33 12.78 -9.80
CA THR A 464 -16.91 11.55 -9.11
C THR A 464 -16.27 11.87 -7.76
N ILE A 465 -15.35 12.83 -7.73
CA ILE A 465 -14.65 13.27 -6.52
C ILE A 465 -15.64 13.86 -5.52
N ARG A 466 -16.53 14.76 -5.96
CA ARG A 466 -17.56 15.38 -5.11
C ARG A 466 -18.53 14.37 -4.53
N ARG A 467 -18.98 13.41 -5.33
CA ARG A 467 -19.80 12.30 -4.84
C ARG A 467 -19.09 11.51 -3.74
N TRP A 468 -17.86 11.16 -3.99
CA TRP A 468 -17.04 10.37 -3.09
C TRP A 468 -16.69 11.08 -1.77
N CYS A 469 -16.52 12.40 -1.81
CA CYS A 469 -16.33 13.25 -0.64
C CYS A 469 -17.67 13.72 -0.03
N GLY A 470 -18.79 13.38 -0.62
CA GLY A 470 -20.11 13.77 -0.15
C GLY A 470 -20.55 13.08 1.15
N PRO A 471 -21.53 13.68 1.89
CA PRO A 471 -21.96 13.15 3.18
C PRO A 471 -22.53 11.74 3.08
N ARG A 472 -23.35 11.47 2.06
CA ARG A 472 -23.93 10.14 1.85
C ARG A 472 -22.86 9.07 1.69
N TRP A 473 -21.85 9.32 0.86
CA TRP A 473 -20.78 8.37 0.63
C TRP A 473 -19.94 8.12 1.88
N ARG A 474 -19.49 9.19 2.52
CA ARG A 474 -18.60 9.10 3.69
C ARG A 474 -19.26 8.47 4.90
N ILE A 475 -20.51 8.84 5.20
CA ILE A 475 -21.25 8.26 6.34
C ILE A 475 -21.61 6.80 6.05
N SER A 476 -22.07 6.47 4.84
CA SER A 476 -22.32 5.07 4.45
C SER A 476 -21.06 4.22 4.54
N HIS A 477 -19.92 4.75 4.10
CA HIS A 477 -18.65 4.06 4.19
C HIS A 477 -18.27 3.80 5.65
N SER A 478 -18.39 4.79 6.54
CA SER A 478 -18.14 4.63 7.96
C SER A 478 -19.06 3.59 8.60
N ARG A 479 -20.36 3.62 8.31
CA ARG A 479 -21.31 2.61 8.79
C ARG A 479 -20.96 1.22 8.29
N ARG A 480 -20.59 1.08 7.02
CA ARG A 480 -20.16 -0.19 6.42
C ARG A 480 -18.89 -0.74 7.07
N THR A 481 -17.92 0.12 7.36
CA THR A 481 -16.69 -0.27 8.06
C THR A 481 -16.97 -0.76 9.49
N ARG A 482 -17.86 -0.10 10.19
CA ARG A 482 -18.36 -0.53 11.51
C ARG A 482 -19.04 -1.88 11.45
N ALA A 483 -19.95 -2.04 10.48
CA ALA A 483 -20.64 -3.31 10.26
C ALA A 483 -19.63 -4.44 9.96
N ALA A 484 -18.60 -4.19 9.14
CA ALA A 484 -17.54 -5.15 8.86
C ALA A 484 -16.77 -5.56 10.13
N ALA A 485 -16.49 -4.62 11.04
CA ALA A 485 -15.84 -4.93 12.32
C ALA A 485 -16.73 -5.85 13.19
N VAL A 486 -18.03 -5.56 13.29
CA VAL A 486 -18.98 -6.42 14.01
C VAL A 486 -19.11 -7.81 13.36
N LEU A 487 -19.18 -7.87 12.03
CA LEU A 487 -19.19 -9.14 11.30
C LEU A 487 -17.93 -9.95 11.58
N ALA A 488 -16.75 -9.32 11.65
CA ALA A 488 -15.51 -9.99 11.99
C ALA A 488 -15.52 -10.55 13.42
N ASP A 489 -16.05 -9.80 14.40
CA ASP A 489 -16.19 -10.28 15.78
C ASP A 489 -17.17 -11.47 15.86
N ARG A 490 -18.31 -11.38 15.19
CA ARG A 490 -19.28 -12.49 15.12
C ARG A 490 -18.73 -13.71 14.40
N GLN A 491 -17.93 -13.49 13.35
CA GLN A 491 -17.22 -14.58 12.67
C GLN A 491 -16.23 -15.26 13.61
N CYS A 492 -15.51 -14.52 14.45
CA CYS A 492 -14.61 -15.10 15.46
C CYS A 492 -15.38 -15.93 16.50
N GLU A 493 -16.52 -15.43 16.98
CA GLU A 493 -17.41 -16.19 17.89
C GLU A 493 -17.90 -17.50 17.27
N LEU A 494 -18.29 -17.44 15.99
CA LEU A 494 -18.70 -18.61 15.23
C LEU A 494 -17.56 -19.64 15.12
N VAL A 495 -16.36 -19.20 14.75
CA VAL A 495 -15.17 -20.05 14.64
C VAL A 495 -14.82 -20.67 15.99
N ASP A 496 -14.83 -19.89 17.07
CA ASP A 496 -14.57 -20.38 18.43
C ASP A 496 -15.59 -21.46 18.85
N SER A 497 -16.87 -21.25 18.53
CA SER A 497 -17.94 -22.24 18.79
C SER A 497 -17.77 -23.52 17.96
N LEU A 498 -17.34 -23.39 16.69
CA LEU A 498 -17.03 -24.54 15.81
C LEU A 498 -15.86 -25.37 16.36
N VAL A 499 -14.81 -24.70 16.83
CA VAL A 499 -13.65 -25.36 17.45
C VAL A 499 -14.04 -26.12 18.71
N LYS A 500 -14.89 -25.52 19.56
CA LYS A 500 -15.37 -26.12 20.81
C LYS A 500 -16.45 -27.19 20.60
N GLY A 501 -16.94 -27.41 19.37
CA GLY A 501 -18.03 -28.37 19.11
C GLY A 501 -19.37 -27.97 19.74
N THR A 502 -19.51 -26.69 20.12
CA THR A 502 -20.71 -26.17 20.80
C THR A 502 -21.72 -25.56 19.83
N LEU A 503 -21.53 -25.73 18.54
CA LEU A 503 -22.37 -25.12 17.53
C LEU A 503 -23.74 -25.78 17.52
N GLN A 504 -24.74 -25.08 18.05
CA GLN A 504 -26.13 -25.37 17.75
C GLN A 504 -26.53 -24.59 16.48
N PRO A 505 -27.27 -25.18 15.55
CA PRO A 505 -27.87 -24.46 14.44
C PRO A 505 -29.02 -23.60 14.99
N ALA A 506 -28.65 -22.49 15.66
CA ALA A 506 -29.62 -21.53 16.14
C ALA A 506 -29.35 -20.22 15.39
N PRO A 507 -30.40 -19.46 15.05
CA PRO A 507 -30.17 -18.10 14.55
C PRO A 507 -29.29 -17.36 15.56
N LEU A 508 -28.39 -16.49 15.07
CA LEU A 508 -27.54 -15.63 15.91
C LEU A 508 -28.41 -14.72 16.78
N ILE A 509 -28.94 -15.29 17.88
CA ILE A 509 -29.87 -14.65 18.80
C ILE A 509 -29.06 -14.04 19.94
N GLY A 510 -28.57 -12.87 19.70
CA GLY A 510 -28.13 -11.89 20.71
C GLY A 510 -28.72 -10.55 20.38
N PRO A 511 -28.73 -9.58 21.33
CA PRO A 511 -29.09 -8.22 20.97
C PRO A 511 -28.20 -7.79 19.80
N GLN A 512 -28.81 -7.72 18.61
CA GLN A 512 -28.11 -7.34 17.41
C GLN A 512 -27.82 -5.85 17.53
N PRO A 513 -26.56 -5.40 17.37
CA PRO A 513 -26.30 -3.97 17.33
C PRO A 513 -27.13 -3.37 16.19
N ALA A 514 -27.85 -2.31 16.45
CA ALA A 514 -28.61 -1.56 15.43
C ALA A 514 -27.75 -1.18 14.21
N ALA A 515 -26.42 -1.21 14.38
CA ALA A 515 -25.43 -0.87 13.37
C ALA A 515 -25.23 -1.93 12.27
N THR A 516 -25.73 -3.15 12.40
CA THR A 516 -25.46 -4.23 11.46
C THR A 516 -26.69 -4.80 10.77
N GLY A 517 -27.88 -4.33 11.14
CA GLY A 517 -29.11 -4.94 10.65
C GLY A 517 -29.29 -6.40 11.10
N ARG A 518 -30.15 -7.14 10.43
CA ARG A 518 -30.42 -8.54 10.73
C ARG A 518 -29.27 -9.44 10.27
N LEU A 519 -28.74 -10.23 11.19
CA LEU A 519 -27.67 -11.19 10.91
C LEU A 519 -28.22 -12.59 10.66
N SER A 520 -27.59 -13.34 9.77
CA SER A 520 -27.83 -14.74 9.49
C SER A 520 -26.50 -15.49 9.33
N GLN A 521 -26.56 -16.82 9.52
CA GLN A 521 -25.42 -17.67 9.20
C GLN A 521 -25.61 -18.25 7.80
N VAL A 522 -24.59 -18.10 6.95
CA VAL A 522 -24.53 -18.65 5.59
C VAL A 522 -23.30 -19.55 5.44
N ALA A 523 -23.15 -20.22 4.31
CA ALA A 523 -22.05 -21.15 4.07
C ALA A 523 -20.65 -20.52 4.24
N CYS A 524 -20.51 -19.24 3.93
CA CYS A 524 -19.26 -18.48 4.07
C CYS A 524 -19.07 -17.82 5.46
N GLY A 525 -19.99 -18.01 6.41
CA GLY A 525 -19.91 -17.45 7.76
C GLY A 525 -21.10 -16.57 8.15
N VAL A 526 -20.82 -15.40 8.73
CA VAL A 526 -21.85 -14.46 9.17
C VAL A 526 -22.20 -13.48 8.06
N HIS A 527 -23.48 -13.30 7.80
CA HIS A 527 -24.03 -12.40 6.80
C HIS A 527 -24.99 -11.38 7.43
N SER A 528 -24.85 -10.11 7.05
CA SER A 528 -25.79 -9.05 7.33
C SER A 528 -26.68 -8.80 6.12
N HIS A 529 -27.99 -8.76 6.32
CA HIS A 529 -28.92 -8.45 5.23
C HIS A 529 -28.73 -7.04 4.67
N ASP A 530 -28.25 -6.09 5.48
CA ASP A 530 -28.05 -4.70 5.06
C ASP A 530 -26.65 -4.49 4.50
N TYR A 531 -25.61 -5.09 5.12
CA TYR A 531 -24.21 -4.80 4.83
C TYR A 531 -23.43 -5.93 4.13
N GLY A 532 -24.07 -7.09 3.86
CA GLY A 532 -23.42 -8.22 3.24
C GLY A 532 -22.55 -9.04 4.19
N ASN A 533 -21.39 -9.50 3.78
CA ASN A 533 -20.47 -10.31 4.58
C ASN A 533 -19.00 -9.89 4.36
N LEU A 534 -18.07 -10.52 5.09
CA LEU A 534 -16.64 -10.15 5.02
C LEU A 534 -16.00 -10.40 3.65
N ARG A 535 -16.57 -11.29 2.82
CA ARG A 535 -16.09 -11.53 1.45
C ARG A 535 -16.52 -10.41 0.51
N PHE A 536 -17.77 -9.97 0.64
CA PHE A 536 -18.32 -8.90 -0.18
C PHE A 536 -19.36 -8.10 0.61
N LEU A 537 -19.00 -6.89 0.97
CA LEU A 537 -19.90 -5.96 1.62
C LEU A 537 -20.87 -5.37 0.59
N THR A 538 -22.09 -5.05 1.02
CA THR A 538 -23.05 -4.33 0.17
C THR A 538 -22.42 -3.06 -0.38
N PRO A 539 -22.46 -2.80 -1.70
CA PRO A 539 -21.96 -1.56 -2.29
C PRO A 539 -22.58 -0.33 -1.63
N ILE A 540 -21.78 0.73 -1.47
CA ILE A 540 -22.26 1.98 -0.86
C ILE A 540 -23.45 2.55 -1.60
N THR A 541 -23.51 2.39 -2.92
CA THR A 541 -24.59 2.83 -3.78
C THR A 541 -25.91 2.09 -3.54
N GLU A 542 -25.86 0.90 -2.94
CA GLU A 542 -27.04 0.09 -2.60
C GLU A 542 -27.49 0.29 -1.16
N LEU A 543 -26.71 0.98 -0.33
CA LEU A 543 -27.10 1.29 1.04
C LEU A 543 -28.14 2.42 1.05
N ASP A 544 -29.29 2.16 1.69
CA ASP A 544 -30.32 3.19 1.88
C ASP A 544 -29.96 4.05 3.09
N LEU A 545 -29.36 5.21 2.82
CA LEU A 545 -29.02 6.21 3.83
C LEU A 545 -29.86 7.46 3.62
N THR A 546 -30.95 7.56 4.36
CA THR A 546 -31.85 8.74 4.39
C THR A 546 -31.68 9.55 5.67
N GLN A 547 -31.35 8.89 6.77
CA GLN A 547 -31.25 9.50 8.10
C GLN A 547 -29.85 9.23 8.74
N VAL A 548 -29.31 10.26 9.37
CA VAL A 548 -28.03 10.22 10.09
C VAL A 548 -28.18 10.78 11.50
N THR A 549 -27.25 10.43 12.40
CA THR A 549 -27.22 11.00 13.75
C THR A 549 -26.55 12.36 13.76
N GLU A 550 -26.80 13.17 14.81
CA GLU A 550 -26.11 14.45 15.00
C GLU A 550 -24.60 14.27 15.16
N GLU A 551 -24.16 13.16 15.76
CA GLU A 551 -22.73 12.83 15.87
C GLU A 551 -22.12 12.57 14.48
N GLU A 552 -22.79 11.78 13.64
CA GLU A 552 -22.34 11.52 12.26
C GLU A 552 -22.26 12.80 11.45
N ARG A 553 -23.26 13.67 11.57
CA ARG A 553 -23.26 14.99 10.93
C ARG A 553 -22.08 15.85 11.40
N THR A 554 -21.90 15.98 12.70
CA THR A 554 -20.81 16.81 13.29
C THR A 554 -19.45 16.31 12.86
N ARG A 555 -19.21 15.00 12.90
CA ARG A 555 -17.94 14.41 12.46
C ARG A 555 -17.71 14.56 10.96
N TYR A 556 -18.76 14.41 10.14
CA TYR A 556 -18.64 14.68 8.71
C TYR A 556 -18.27 16.13 8.42
N ILE A 557 -18.90 17.09 9.08
CA ILE A 557 -18.59 18.52 8.90
C ILE A 557 -17.16 18.83 9.30
N ALA A 558 -16.69 18.30 10.44
CA ALA A 558 -15.31 18.46 10.87
C ALA A 558 -14.32 17.86 9.86
N TRP A 559 -14.60 16.65 9.34
CA TRP A 559 -13.81 16.02 8.29
C TRP A 559 -13.83 16.84 7.00
N ARG A 560 -15.02 17.28 6.54
CA ARG A 560 -15.16 18.10 5.33
C ARG A 560 -14.32 19.38 5.42
N ASP A 561 -14.42 20.10 6.55
CA ASP A 561 -13.72 21.38 6.75
C ASP A 561 -12.18 21.17 6.82
N GLN A 562 -11.73 20.04 7.34
CA GLN A 562 -10.32 19.64 7.29
C GLN A 562 -9.91 19.22 5.88
N TYR A 563 -10.73 18.44 5.19
CA TYR A 563 -10.53 18.01 3.81
C TYR A 563 -10.42 19.22 2.88
N GLU A 564 -11.34 20.18 2.95
CA GLU A 564 -11.30 21.40 2.14
C GLU A 564 -10.00 22.19 2.36
N ARG A 565 -9.50 22.28 3.60
CA ARG A 565 -8.23 22.96 3.88
C ARG A 565 -7.02 22.26 3.26
N TYR A 566 -7.05 20.95 3.20
CA TYR A 566 -5.93 20.16 2.68
C TYR A 566 -6.00 19.94 1.18
N TRP A 567 -7.21 19.64 0.66
CA TRP A 567 -7.41 19.09 -0.67
C TRP A 567 -7.85 20.11 -1.73
N GLN A 568 -8.27 21.31 -1.34
CA GLN A 568 -8.29 22.44 -2.25
C GLN A 568 -6.92 22.68 -2.92
N GLN A 569 -5.91 22.03 -2.40
CA GLN A 569 -4.54 22.16 -2.83
C GLN A 569 -4.04 21.04 -3.77
N ALA A 570 -4.74 19.93 -3.93
CA ALA A 570 -4.16 18.75 -4.56
C ALA A 570 -5.10 17.86 -5.39
N PHE A 571 -6.42 18.08 -5.45
CA PHE A 571 -7.33 17.14 -6.08
C PHE A 571 -8.18 17.80 -7.17
N ASP A 572 -7.70 17.67 -8.40
CA ASP A 572 -8.36 18.14 -9.61
C ASP A 572 -8.74 16.93 -10.48
N PRO A 573 -9.69 17.06 -11.44
CA PRO A 573 -9.96 16.01 -12.39
C PRO A 573 -8.70 15.47 -13.05
N ILE A 574 -8.62 14.15 -13.17
CA ILE A 574 -7.43 13.44 -13.62
C ILE A 574 -7.75 12.61 -14.85
N ALA A 575 -6.88 12.69 -15.85
CA ALA A 575 -6.86 11.72 -16.95
C ALA A 575 -5.46 11.14 -17.12
N VAL A 576 -5.40 9.81 -17.34
CA VAL A 576 -4.16 9.07 -17.60
C VAL A 576 -4.32 8.26 -18.85
N ARG A 577 -3.55 8.59 -19.88
CA ARG A 577 -3.40 7.72 -21.06
C ARG A 577 -2.29 6.72 -20.81
N LEU A 578 -2.57 5.46 -21.02
CA LEU A 578 -1.60 4.37 -20.94
C LEU A 578 -1.28 3.86 -22.35
N ASN A 579 -0.02 3.63 -22.61
CA ASN A 579 0.48 2.90 -23.77
C ASN A 579 1.32 1.72 -23.26
N VAL A 580 0.90 0.52 -23.59
CA VAL A 580 1.51 -0.72 -23.10
C VAL A 580 1.95 -1.54 -24.29
N SER A 581 3.19 -1.98 -24.31
CA SER A 581 3.75 -2.91 -25.26
C SER A 581 4.50 -4.04 -24.51
N GLU A 582 5.02 -5.02 -25.21
CA GLU A 582 5.75 -6.13 -24.57
C GLU A 582 6.94 -5.70 -23.72
N ARG A 583 7.62 -4.60 -24.11
CA ARG A 583 8.85 -4.13 -23.47
C ARG A 583 8.76 -2.71 -22.93
N GLN A 584 7.63 -2.04 -23.09
CA GLN A 584 7.51 -0.64 -22.71
C GLN A 584 6.14 -0.35 -22.12
N ILE A 585 6.12 0.37 -21.00
CA ILE A 585 4.92 0.94 -20.42
C ILE A 585 5.13 2.44 -20.35
N GLU A 586 4.25 3.19 -21.01
CA GLU A 586 4.24 4.64 -20.95
C GLU A 586 2.94 5.14 -20.34
N PHE A 587 3.03 6.22 -19.60
CA PHE A 587 1.85 6.95 -19.17
C PHE A 587 1.99 8.44 -19.45
N ASP A 588 0.87 9.09 -19.73
CA ASP A 588 0.73 10.53 -19.87
C ASP A 588 -0.45 10.95 -18.99
N LEU A 589 -0.14 11.51 -17.85
CA LEU A 589 -1.08 11.98 -16.84
C LEU A 589 -1.31 13.49 -17.00
N THR A 590 -2.56 13.90 -17.00
CA THR A 590 -2.96 15.30 -16.89
C THR A 590 -3.85 15.52 -15.68
N ILE A 591 -3.50 16.51 -14.88
CA ILE A 591 -4.32 17.04 -13.78
C ILE A 591 -4.63 18.48 -14.14
N MET A 592 -5.90 18.82 -14.33
CA MET A 592 -6.32 20.17 -14.76
C MET A 592 -7.72 20.54 -14.33
N PRO A 593 -7.91 21.81 -13.99
CA PRO A 593 -6.91 22.83 -13.70
C PRO A 593 -6.31 22.68 -12.31
N LEU A 594 -5.14 23.26 -12.07
CA LEU A 594 -4.60 23.38 -10.70
C LEU A 594 -5.40 24.43 -9.93
N ILE A 595 -5.91 24.06 -8.75
CA ILE A 595 -6.61 24.97 -7.86
C ILE A 595 -5.61 25.96 -7.22
N ASP A 596 -6.05 27.18 -6.99
CA ASP A 596 -5.28 28.20 -6.25
C ASP A 596 -4.89 27.65 -4.87
N ASN A 597 -3.65 27.81 -4.46
CA ASN A 597 -3.02 27.29 -3.25
C ASN A 597 -2.58 25.81 -3.28
N SER A 598 -2.53 25.14 -4.43
CA SER A 598 -1.95 23.79 -4.51
C SER A 598 -0.44 23.79 -4.27
N ASN A 599 0.10 22.70 -3.68
CA ASN A 599 1.55 22.52 -3.55
C ASN A 599 2.25 22.53 -4.92
N TYR A 600 1.55 22.16 -5.99
CA TYR A 600 2.07 22.20 -7.35
C TYR A 600 2.25 23.64 -7.88
N ARG A 601 1.44 24.61 -7.40
CA ARG A 601 1.65 26.01 -7.75
C ARG A 601 2.99 26.54 -7.27
N TRP A 602 3.43 26.11 -6.10
CA TRP A 602 4.76 26.46 -5.62
C TRP A 602 5.86 25.96 -6.58
N LEU A 603 5.79 24.68 -6.99
CA LEU A 603 6.72 24.13 -7.98
C LEU A 603 6.59 24.82 -9.35
N SER A 604 5.37 25.10 -9.81
CA SER A 604 5.11 25.86 -11.02
C SER A 604 5.74 27.28 -10.96
N THR A 605 5.64 27.96 -9.81
CA THR A 605 6.24 29.28 -9.63
C THR A 605 7.78 29.23 -9.71
N ILE A 606 8.41 28.18 -9.16
CA ILE A 606 9.87 28.01 -9.25
C ILE A 606 10.35 27.86 -10.69
N SER A 607 9.56 27.14 -11.50
CA SER A 607 9.90 26.85 -12.89
C SER A 607 9.39 27.91 -13.88
N GLN A 608 8.62 28.89 -13.43
CA GLN A 608 7.97 29.84 -14.32
C GLN A 608 8.94 30.56 -15.22
N GLY A 609 8.82 30.41 -16.54
CA GLY A 609 9.69 31.02 -17.53
C GLY A 609 11.05 30.35 -17.73
N ALA A 610 11.31 29.21 -17.02
CA ALA A 610 12.48 28.38 -17.28
C ALA A 610 12.00 27.00 -17.81
N THR A 611 12.75 26.45 -18.75
CA THR A 611 12.48 25.12 -19.34
C THR A 611 13.76 24.32 -19.49
N LEU A 612 13.65 23.01 -19.40
CA LEU A 612 14.78 22.11 -19.61
C LEU A 612 15.17 22.05 -21.09
N GLY A 613 16.41 22.38 -21.38
CA GLY A 613 17.03 22.15 -22.68
C GLY A 613 17.68 20.76 -22.77
N VAL A 614 18.11 20.36 -23.96
CA VAL A 614 18.79 19.09 -24.23
C VAL A 614 20.04 18.91 -23.36
N ARG A 615 20.73 19.97 -23.03
CA ARG A 615 21.97 19.95 -22.21
C ARG A 615 21.75 20.28 -20.74
N SER A 616 20.54 20.58 -20.33
CA SER A 616 20.24 20.89 -18.92
C SER A 616 20.62 19.69 -18.02
N GLY A 617 21.42 19.99 -16.99
CA GLY A 617 21.82 18.98 -16.03
C GLY A 617 23.01 18.10 -16.43
N ASP A 618 23.71 18.37 -17.56
CA ASP A 618 24.84 17.56 -18.06
C ASP A 618 24.51 16.08 -18.28
N PRO A 619 23.57 15.76 -19.20
CA PRO A 619 23.24 14.35 -19.49
C PRO A 619 24.44 13.68 -20.17
N HIS A 620 24.88 12.53 -19.63
CA HIS A 620 26.02 11.78 -20.13
C HIS A 620 25.92 10.28 -19.86
N ASP A 621 26.76 9.50 -20.52
CA ASP A 621 26.88 8.09 -20.27
C ASP A 621 27.54 7.82 -18.91
N GLY A 622 27.19 6.72 -18.24
CA GLY A 622 27.68 6.41 -16.90
C GLY A 622 26.85 7.01 -15.76
N VAL A 623 25.84 7.85 -16.06
CA VAL A 623 24.84 8.28 -15.05
C VAL A 623 23.86 7.13 -14.80
N LEU A 624 23.69 6.79 -13.54
CA LEU A 624 22.71 5.80 -13.09
C LEU A 624 21.36 6.42 -12.75
N VAL A 625 21.41 7.55 -12.02
CA VAL A 625 20.25 8.34 -11.61
C VAL A 625 20.50 9.77 -12.01
N HIS A 626 19.57 10.38 -12.70
CA HIS A 626 19.65 11.77 -13.08
C HIS A 626 18.34 12.48 -12.79
N PHE A 627 18.36 13.42 -11.90
CA PHE A 627 17.26 14.34 -11.64
C PHE A 627 17.66 15.74 -12.08
N VAL A 628 16.77 16.40 -12.83
CA VAL A 628 16.99 17.78 -13.28
C VAL A 628 15.71 18.59 -13.10
N HIS A 629 15.85 19.83 -12.66
CA HIS A 629 14.76 20.76 -12.44
C HIS A 629 15.07 22.13 -13.07
N ALA A 630 14.13 22.65 -13.85
CA ALA A 630 14.18 24.01 -14.35
C ALA A 630 13.85 25.00 -13.23
N ILE A 631 14.63 26.07 -13.08
CA ILE A 631 14.47 27.00 -11.97
C ILE A 631 14.59 28.47 -12.44
N ASN A 632 13.65 29.30 -11.97
CA ASN A 632 13.69 30.74 -12.13
C ASN A 632 13.52 31.41 -10.77
N LEU A 633 14.64 31.79 -10.14
CA LEU A 633 14.61 32.44 -8.82
C LEU A 633 14.12 33.89 -8.84
N LYS A 634 13.92 34.51 -9.99
CA LYS A 634 13.36 35.87 -10.06
C LYS A 634 11.91 35.86 -9.59
N GLU A 635 11.17 34.77 -9.86
CA GLU A 635 9.77 34.62 -9.52
C GLU A 635 9.58 33.87 -8.18
N ALA A 636 10.56 33.04 -7.76
CA ALA A 636 10.48 32.18 -6.57
C ALA A 636 11.00 32.89 -5.29
N ASN A 637 10.37 33.94 -4.86
CA ASN A 637 10.82 34.78 -3.73
C ASN A 637 11.06 33.99 -2.42
N GLY A 638 10.28 32.98 -2.08
CA GLY A 638 10.44 32.17 -0.87
C GLY A 638 11.76 31.43 -0.83
N ILE A 639 12.08 30.66 -1.87
CA ILE A 639 13.34 29.88 -1.99
C ILE A 639 14.53 30.86 -2.16
N ARG A 640 14.34 31.85 -2.97
CA ARG A 640 15.37 32.88 -3.15
C ARG A 640 15.82 33.45 -1.81
N ASN A 641 14.90 33.79 -0.92
CA ASN A 641 15.23 34.35 0.39
C ASN A 641 15.98 33.35 1.28
N VAL A 642 15.64 32.06 1.24
CA VAL A 642 16.38 31.02 1.98
C VAL A 642 17.80 30.89 1.45
N ILE A 643 17.98 30.71 0.14
CA ILE A 643 19.32 30.61 -0.47
C ILE A 643 20.11 31.90 -0.29
N ARG A 644 19.45 33.05 -0.41
CA ARG A 644 20.05 34.35 -0.17
C ARG A 644 20.60 34.49 1.24
N GLY A 645 19.88 34.01 2.25
CA GLY A 645 20.35 33.99 3.65
C GLY A 645 21.64 33.20 3.86
N ILE A 646 21.91 32.21 3.00
CA ILE A 646 23.09 31.34 3.06
C ILE A 646 24.22 31.84 2.19
N CYS A 647 23.92 32.40 1.01
CA CYS A 647 24.89 32.69 -0.05
C CYS A 647 25.23 34.18 -0.24
N THR A 648 24.47 35.09 0.37
CA THR A 648 24.60 36.53 0.13
C THR A 648 25.30 37.22 1.31
N ASP A 649 26.31 38.01 1.01
CA ASP A 649 27.03 38.81 2.03
C ASP A 649 26.23 40.07 2.46
N SER A 650 26.76 40.80 3.45
CA SER A 650 26.13 41.99 3.99
C SER A 650 25.99 43.14 2.98
N GLN A 651 26.70 43.07 1.86
CA GLN A 651 26.63 44.04 0.76
C GLN A 651 25.69 43.62 -0.38
N GLY A 652 24.99 42.47 -0.21
CA GLY A 652 24.08 41.96 -1.22
C GLY A 652 24.76 41.27 -2.41
N ARG A 653 26.05 40.93 -2.32
CA ARG A 653 26.78 40.19 -3.35
C ARG A 653 26.60 38.69 -3.12
N GLY A 654 26.58 37.91 -4.21
CA GLY A 654 26.28 36.47 -4.17
C GLY A 654 24.76 36.14 -4.19
N ASP A 655 23.91 37.11 -4.57
CA ASP A 655 22.46 36.86 -4.70
C ASP A 655 22.21 35.78 -5.75
N PRO A 656 21.54 34.68 -5.36
CA PRO A 656 21.30 33.55 -6.24
C PRO A 656 20.54 33.91 -7.53
N ALA A 657 19.71 34.94 -7.51
CA ALA A 657 19.01 35.38 -8.72
C ALA A 657 19.95 35.98 -9.80
N LYS A 658 21.16 36.34 -9.43
CA LYS A 658 22.17 36.89 -10.39
C LYS A 658 23.05 35.80 -11.00
N TRP A 659 23.50 34.83 -10.16
CA TRP A 659 24.47 33.84 -10.63
C TRP A 659 23.86 32.52 -11.10
N LEU A 660 22.69 32.11 -10.54
CA LEU A 660 22.08 30.86 -10.90
C LEU A 660 21.45 30.93 -12.29
N GLY A 661 21.69 29.89 -13.08
CA GLY A 661 21.09 29.67 -14.39
C GLY A 661 19.68 29.14 -14.36
N ASP A 662 19.27 28.45 -15.40
CA ASP A 662 17.91 27.99 -15.60
C ASP A 662 17.68 26.55 -15.13
N SER A 663 18.74 25.86 -14.66
CA SER A 663 18.60 24.47 -14.19
C SER A 663 19.49 24.09 -13.01
N ILE A 664 18.96 23.16 -12.19
CA ILE A 664 19.70 22.46 -11.15
C ILE A 664 19.57 20.97 -11.44
N ALA A 665 20.66 20.22 -11.28
CA ALA A 665 20.67 18.77 -11.44
C ALA A 665 21.34 18.07 -10.27
N LEU A 666 20.80 16.89 -9.95
CA LEU A 666 21.43 15.90 -9.08
C LEU A 666 21.66 14.63 -9.91
N TYR A 667 22.86 14.11 -9.93
CA TYR A 667 23.12 12.85 -10.59
C TYR A 667 24.04 11.93 -9.79
N VAL A 668 23.88 10.63 -10.03
CA VAL A 668 24.63 9.55 -9.44
C VAL A 668 25.34 8.81 -10.56
N GLU A 669 26.67 8.73 -10.52
CA GLU A 669 27.42 7.99 -11.52
C GLU A 669 27.68 6.54 -11.11
N ASP A 670 27.89 5.66 -12.08
CA ASP A 670 28.31 4.29 -11.85
C ASP A 670 29.73 4.26 -11.26
N ASP A 671 29.90 3.57 -10.14
CA ASP A 671 31.15 3.47 -9.43
C ASP A 671 31.25 2.15 -8.65
N ALA A 672 32.44 1.61 -8.54
CA ALA A 672 32.70 0.37 -7.79
C ALA A 672 32.33 0.48 -6.30
N ILE A 673 32.22 1.68 -5.75
CA ILE A 673 31.87 1.95 -4.36
C ILE A 673 30.48 1.42 -4.02
N TRP A 674 29.55 1.40 -4.99
CA TRP A 674 28.19 0.88 -4.79
C TRP A 674 28.19 -0.60 -4.39
N ARG A 675 29.09 -1.40 -4.99
CA ARG A 675 29.27 -2.81 -4.61
C ARG A 675 29.84 -2.96 -3.20
N LYS A 676 30.70 -2.04 -2.77
CA LYS A 676 31.28 -2.06 -1.42
C LYS A 676 30.20 -1.82 -0.35
N TYR A 677 29.27 -0.90 -0.61
CA TYR A 677 28.22 -0.55 0.35
C TYR A 677 26.92 -1.33 0.17
N ALA A 678 26.80 -2.15 -0.86
CA ALA A 678 25.61 -2.97 -1.12
C ALA A 678 25.26 -3.91 0.05
N HIS A 679 26.23 -4.32 0.85
CA HIS A 679 26.05 -5.22 2.00
C HIS A 679 25.83 -4.49 3.34
N TYR A 680 25.86 -3.15 3.35
CA TYR A 680 25.68 -2.37 4.57
C TYR A 680 24.19 -2.16 4.86
N SER A 681 23.78 -2.42 6.10
CA SER A 681 22.47 -1.97 6.59
C SER A 681 22.42 -0.43 6.64
N GLU A 682 21.22 0.15 6.71
CA GLU A 682 21.05 1.61 6.83
C GLU A 682 21.85 2.19 8.00
N ILE A 683 21.90 1.46 9.14
CA ILE A 683 22.66 1.87 10.35
C ILE A 683 24.16 1.77 10.08
N GLU A 684 24.63 0.75 9.41
CA GLU A 684 26.05 0.60 9.06
C GLU A 684 26.48 1.65 8.04
N LEU A 685 25.63 1.97 7.06
CA LEU A 685 25.86 3.03 6.08
C LEU A 685 25.94 4.40 6.78
N LEU A 686 25.02 4.68 7.69
CA LEU A 686 25.02 5.87 8.50
C LEU A 686 26.26 5.94 9.39
N THR A 687 26.61 4.84 10.06
CA THR A 687 27.80 4.74 10.90
C THR A 687 29.08 4.93 10.08
N ALA A 688 29.17 4.32 8.89
CA ALA A 688 30.28 4.49 7.97
C ALA A 688 30.41 5.94 7.50
N SER A 689 29.30 6.62 7.21
CA SER A 689 29.30 8.04 6.81
C SER A 689 29.73 9.00 7.93
N LEU A 690 29.57 8.58 9.19
CA LEU A 690 30.01 9.34 10.38
C LEU A 690 31.47 9.07 10.75
N THR A 691 32.01 7.87 10.42
CA THR A 691 33.33 7.41 10.88
C THR A 691 34.37 7.31 9.77
N GLN A 692 33.96 7.20 8.52
CA GLN A 692 34.83 7.02 7.36
C GLN A 692 34.59 8.14 6.34
N ASP A 693 35.61 8.45 5.55
CA ASP A 693 35.48 9.34 4.38
C ASP A 693 34.82 8.58 3.23
N VAL A 694 33.49 8.61 3.17
CA VAL A 694 32.69 7.94 2.16
C VAL A 694 32.62 8.84 0.92
N GLN A 695 33.34 8.45 -0.13
CA GLN A 695 33.37 9.20 -1.39
C GLN A 695 32.22 8.78 -2.33
N LEU A 696 31.00 9.17 -1.99
CA LEU A 696 29.82 8.87 -2.81
C LEU A 696 29.90 9.55 -4.18
N PRO A 697 29.75 8.80 -5.29
CA PRO A 697 29.76 9.36 -6.64
C PRO A 697 28.43 10.05 -6.97
N VAL A 698 28.09 11.04 -6.17
CA VAL A 698 26.91 11.90 -6.28
C VAL A 698 27.35 13.31 -6.53
N ALA A 699 26.71 13.97 -7.48
CA ALA A 699 26.98 15.37 -7.79
C ALA A 699 25.73 16.21 -7.80
N LEU A 700 25.83 17.42 -7.26
CA LEU A 700 24.86 18.49 -7.40
C LEU A 700 25.46 19.52 -8.36
N ARG A 701 24.78 19.77 -9.47
CA ARG A 701 25.19 20.71 -10.51
C ARG A 701 24.23 21.88 -10.60
N PHE A 702 24.75 23.07 -10.58
CA PHE A 702 24.04 24.32 -10.84
C PHE A 702 24.49 24.90 -12.16
N GLU A 703 23.56 25.33 -12.99
CA GLU A 703 23.87 26.14 -14.15
C GLU A 703 24.20 27.58 -13.67
N VAL A 704 25.22 28.22 -14.27
CA VAL A 704 25.77 29.50 -13.81
C VAL A 704 25.71 30.53 -14.91
N LYS A 705 25.13 31.68 -14.61
CA LYS A 705 25.08 32.83 -15.50
C LYS A 705 26.20 33.85 -15.24
N ASP A 706 26.57 34.04 -13.97
CA ASP A 706 27.59 35.01 -13.55
C ASP A 706 28.58 34.38 -12.56
N GLN A 707 29.78 34.12 -13.04
CA GLN A 707 30.89 33.54 -12.28
C GLN A 707 31.41 34.46 -11.17
N THR A 708 31.31 35.80 -11.34
CA THR A 708 31.76 36.76 -10.33
C THR A 708 30.83 36.72 -9.10
N GLU A 709 29.53 36.80 -9.34
CA GLU A 709 28.54 36.71 -8.28
C GLU A 709 28.54 35.30 -7.60
N LEU A 710 28.78 34.23 -8.37
CA LEU A 710 29.00 32.90 -7.80
C LEU A 710 30.23 32.88 -6.88
N GLY A 711 31.32 33.57 -7.23
CA GLY A 711 32.49 33.64 -6.38
C GLY A 711 32.19 34.21 -4.98
N PHE A 712 31.36 35.25 -4.91
CA PHE A 712 30.89 35.81 -3.63
C PHE A 712 29.99 34.81 -2.89
N ALA A 713 29.07 34.13 -3.58
CA ALA A 713 28.20 33.11 -2.99
C ALA A 713 29.01 31.92 -2.41
N MET A 714 30.03 31.46 -3.11
CA MET A 714 30.91 30.39 -2.63
C MET A 714 31.72 30.80 -1.40
N ALA A 715 32.22 32.04 -1.38
CA ALA A 715 32.93 32.56 -0.22
C ALA A 715 32.03 32.61 1.02
N GLN A 716 30.79 33.05 0.86
CA GLN A 716 29.82 33.10 1.94
C GLN A 716 29.40 31.69 2.41
N LEU A 717 29.15 30.75 1.48
CA LEU A 717 28.85 29.39 1.80
C LEU A 717 29.97 28.71 2.60
N LYS A 718 31.23 28.97 2.26
CA LYS A 718 32.38 28.45 3.04
C LYS A 718 32.31 28.93 4.50
N LEU A 719 32.03 30.22 4.73
CA LEU A 719 31.88 30.79 6.06
C LEU A 719 30.72 30.14 6.86
N VAL A 720 29.58 29.96 6.20
CA VAL A 720 28.41 29.31 6.84
C VAL A 720 28.70 27.84 7.18
N LEU A 721 29.36 27.09 6.29
CA LEU A 721 29.74 25.70 6.57
C LEU A 721 30.76 25.59 7.69
N ASP A 722 31.65 26.53 7.85
CA ASP A 722 32.61 26.60 8.96
C ASP A 722 31.92 26.90 10.28
N GLN A 723 30.92 27.79 10.30
CA GLN A 723 30.10 28.08 11.48
C GLN A 723 29.27 26.87 11.95
N LEU A 724 28.62 26.19 11.02
CA LEU A 724 27.78 25.00 11.31
C LEU A 724 28.63 23.81 11.77
N GLY A 725 29.87 23.68 11.32
CA GLY A 725 30.80 22.64 11.70
C GLY A 725 31.46 22.79 13.07
N GLY A 726 31.27 23.93 13.78
CA GLY A 726 31.80 24.20 15.12
C GLY A 726 33.32 24.35 15.21
N LYS A 727 34.05 24.18 14.11
CA LYS A 727 35.50 24.43 13.96
C LYS A 727 35.84 24.86 12.55
N PRO A 728 36.86 25.70 12.32
CA PRO A 728 37.32 26.05 10.98
C PRO A 728 37.73 24.78 10.23
N SER A 729 37.06 24.47 9.14
CA SER A 729 37.42 23.40 8.22
C SER A 729 38.61 23.88 7.34
N THR A 730 39.50 22.92 7.01
CA THR A 730 40.63 23.28 6.15
C THR A 730 40.17 23.20 4.69
N TRP A 731 40.03 24.37 4.08
CA TRP A 731 39.81 24.48 2.64
C TRP A 731 41.16 24.58 1.94
N SER A 732 41.34 23.76 0.89
CA SER A 732 42.52 23.82 0.01
C SER A 732 42.09 23.88 -1.44
N GLU A 733 42.97 24.41 -2.29
CA GLU A 733 42.76 24.38 -3.74
C GLU A 733 43.61 23.27 -4.34
N ARG A 734 43.07 22.59 -5.31
CA ARG A 734 43.73 21.61 -6.14
C ARG A 734 43.52 21.93 -7.62
N GLU A 735 44.33 21.33 -8.45
CA GLU A 735 44.26 21.55 -9.90
C GLU A 735 44.27 20.21 -10.65
N TYR A 736 43.42 20.10 -11.69
CA TYR A 736 43.39 18.96 -12.60
C TYR A 736 43.19 19.47 -14.03
N LYS A 737 44.14 19.15 -14.91
CA LYS A 737 44.14 19.55 -16.33
C LYS A 737 43.86 21.04 -16.57
N GLY A 738 44.40 21.91 -15.73
CA GLY A 738 44.26 23.39 -15.85
C GLY A 738 43.00 23.95 -15.18
N TYR A 739 42.15 23.11 -14.57
CA TYR A 739 41.00 23.56 -13.80
C TYR A 739 41.28 23.49 -12.31
N ARG A 740 41.08 24.63 -11.61
CA ARG A 740 41.20 24.71 -10.16
C ARG A 740 39.88 24.38 -9.50
N TYR A 741 39.90 23.61 -8.41
CA TYR A 741 38.74 23.23 -7.61
C TYR A 741 39.06 23.32 -6.13
N SER A 742 38.02 23.63 -5.33
CA SER A 742 38.13 23.68 -3.86
C SER A 742 37.90 22.31 -3.26
N TYR A 743 38.69 21.98 -2.26
CA TYR A 743 38.58 20.74 -1.47
C TYR A 743 38.43 21.09 0.00
N ARG A 744 37.45 20.53 0.67
CA ARG A 744 37.27 20.60 2.12
C ARG A 744 37.56 19.23 2.72
N SER A 745 38.57 19.14 3.58
CA SER A 745 38.83 17.92 4.37
C SER A 745 38.16 18.01 5.73
N VAL A 746 37.72 16.85 6.24
CA VAL A 746 37.24 16.70 7.60
C VAL A 746 38.31 16.06 8.46
N ASP A 747 38.74 16.76 9.55
CA ASP A 747 39.75 16.24 10.47
C ASP A 747 39.15 15.14 11.37
N LYS A 748 39.54 13.89 11.09
CA LYS A 748 39.03 12.68 11.76
C LYS A 748 39.45 12.54 13.25
N LYS A 749 40.49 13.25 13.70
CA LYS A 749 41.05 13.08 15.04
C LYS A 749 40.27 13.83 16.16
N ASN A 750 39.42 14.76 15.81
CA ASN A 750 38.78 15.68 16.76
C ASN A 750 37.25 15.72 16.69
N SER A 751 36.59 14.80 15.97
CA SER A 751 35.12 14.81 15.85
C SER A 751 34.46 14.04 17.01
N SER A 752 34.41 14.67 18.18
CA SER A 752 33.60 14.17 19.30
C SER A 752 32.13 14.62 19.28
N HIS A 753 31.68 15.33 18.24
CA HIS A 753 30.31 15.81 18.11
C HIS A 753 29.81 15.64 16.63
N SER A 754 28.72 14.94 16.47
CA SER A 754 27.79 14.78 15.35
C SER A 754 27.98 15.69 14.11
N GLY A 755 28.92 15.40 13.23
CA GLY A 755 29.03 16.02 11.92
C GLY A 755 29.38 14.99 10.85
N PHE A 756 28.81 15.11 9.66
CA PHE A 756 29.13 14.25 8.52
C PHE A 756 30.64 14.31 8.20
N ALA A 757 31.31 13.16 8.27
CA ALA A 757 32.75 13.01 8.00
C ALA A 757 33.06 12.84 6.51
N MET A 758 32.37 13.58 5.61
CA MET A 758 32.55 13.45 4.16
C MET A 758 33.35 14.61 3.60
N SER A 759 34.36 14.29 2.80
CA SER A 759 35.11 15.29 2.01
C SER A 759 34.22 15.90 0.95
N LEU A 760 34.34 17.23 0.75
CA LEU A 760 33.55 17.98 -0.24
C LEU A 760 34.48 18.57 -1.30
N TYR A 761 34.15 18.36 -2.57
CA TYR A 761 34.83 18.89 -3.72
C TYR A 761 33.90 19.85 -4.45
N SER A 762 34.41 21.00 -4.88
CA SER A 762 33.63 22.04 -5.53
C SER A 762 34.38 22.65 -6.69
N LEU A 763 33.78 22.60 -7.90
CA LEU A 763 34.31 23.15 -9.14
C LEU A 763 33.36 24.22 -9.67
N ALA A 764 33.85 25.45 -9.82
CA ALA A 764 33.19 26.51 -10.59
C ALA A 764 33.94 26.70 -11.91
N ALA A 765 33.36 26.35 -13.01
CA ALA A 765 33.97 26.39 -14.30
C ALA A 765 32.96 26.60 -15.43
N ASP A 766 33.28 27.47 -16.37
CA ASP A 766 32.45 27.78 -17.54
C ASP A 766 31.02 28.22 -17.11
N ASP A 767 29.99 27.49 -17.48
CA ASP A 767 28.59 27.77 -17.18
C ASP A 767 28.02 26.92 -16.03
N GLN A 768 28.90 26.30 -15.22
CA GLN A 768 28.45 25.39 -14.16
C GLN A 768 29.19 25.57 -12.85
N TRP A 769 28.48 25.23 -11.77
CA TRP A 769 29.02 24.96 -10.45
C TRP A 769 28.67 23.54 -10.04
N LEU A 770 29.70 22.72 -9.83
CA LEU A 770 29.57 21.30 -9.44
C LEU A 770 30.03 21.12 -8.00
N ILE A 771 29.24 20.45 -7.21
CA ILE A 771 29.54 20.01 -5.85
C ILE A 771 29.44 18.50 -5.77
N THR A 772 30.43 17.82 -5.25
CA THR A 772 30.44 16.36 -5.13
C THR A 772 31.22 15.90 -3.91
N PHE A 773 30.95 14.67 -3.47
CA PHE A 773 31.73 13.97 -2.43
C PHE A 773 32.82 13.05 -3.01
N ASN A 774 32.98 13.04 -4.33
CA ASN A 774 33.89 12.12 -5.03
C ASN A 774 34.82 12.88 -5.98
N GLU A 775 36.12 12.84 -5.71
CA GLU A 775 37.14 13.56 -6.53
C GLU A 775 37.24 12.99 -7.94
N SER A 776 37.09 11.66 -8.10
CA SER A 776 37.15 11.01 -9.42
C SER A 776 35.95 11.43 -10.29
N LEU A 777 34.76 11.62 -9.72
CA LEU A 777 33.60 12.17 -10.43
C LEU A 777 33.88 13.61 -10.91
N LEU A 778 34.48 14.45 -10.05
CA LEU A 778 34.84 15.81 -10.42
C LEU A 778 35.86 15.82 -11.57
N HIS A 779 36.84 14.95 -11.54
CA HIS A 779 37.81 14.81 -12.65
C HIS A 779 37.13 14.38 -13.94
N ARG A 780 36.20 13.40 -13.91
CA ARG A 780 35.39 13.00 -15.09
C ARG A 780 34.57 14.17 -15.63
N SER A 781 34.01 15.01 -14.74
CA SER A 781 33.26 16.21 -15.16
C SER A 781 34.18 17.23 -15.88
N ILE A 782 35.41 17.44 -15.39
CA ILE A 782 36.40 18.29 -16.07
C ILE A 782 36.74 17.71 -17.46
N ASP A 783 36.92 16.40 -17.56
CA ASP A 783 37.20 15.73 -18.84
C ASP A 783 36.07 15.93 -19.84
N ARG A 784 34.80 15.87 -19.40
CA ARG A 784 33.64 16.20 -20.24
C ARG A 784 33.65 17.66 -20.71
N LEU A 785 33.98 18.62 -19.84
CA LEU A 785 34.08 20.00 -20.20
C LEU A 785 35.17 20.25 -21.30
N ILE A 786 36.32 19.61 -21.13
CA ILE A 786 37.40 19.70 -22.12
C ILE A 786 36.98 19.07 -23.46
N ALA A 787 36.29 17.93 -23.42
CA ALA A 787 35.80 17.27 -24.63
C ALA A 787 34.73 18.12 -25.35
N ALA A 788 33.80 18.74 -24.60
CA ALA A 788 32.77 19.62 -25.17
C ALA A 788 33.38 20.86 -25.85
N LYS A 789 34.40 21.47 -25.26
CA LYS A 789 35.14 22.61 -25.90
C LYS A 789 35.83 22.22 -27.20
N LYS A 790 36.41 21.02 -27.28
CA LYS A 790 37.03 20.51 -28.50
C LYS A 790 36.02 20.27 -29.63
N THR A 791 34.81 19.91 -29.27
CA THR A 791 33.74 19.67 -30.26
C THR A 791 33.11 20.95 -30.80
N GLN A 792 33.00 22.00 -29.97
CA GLN A 792 32.48 23.29 -30.37
C GLN A 792 33.40 24.06 -31.34
N GLY A 793 34.68 23.68 -31.46
CA GLY A 793 35.66 24.29 -32.37
C GLY A 793 35.68 23.69 -33.79
N LYS A 794 34.85 22.72 -34.13
CA LYS A 794 34.75 22.19 -35.51
C LYS A 794 33.61 22.91 -36.25
N PRO A 795 33.84 23.50 -37.46
CA PRO A 795 32.77 24.07 -38.25
C PRO A 795 31.76 23.04 -38.65
N ASP A 796 30.47 23.42 -38.57
CA ASP A 796 29.32 22.60 -38.97
C ASP A 796 29.52 22.02 -40.39
N ALA A 797 29.25 20.70 -40.53
CA ALA A 797 29.19 20.07 -41.83
C ALA A 797 28.05 20.67 -42.67
N PRO A 798 28.24 20.86 -43.99
CA PRO A 798 27.30 21.57 -44.85
C PRO A 798 26.16 20.66 -45.31
N ASP A 799 25.33 20.11 -44.42
CA ASP A 799 24.09 19.49 -44.83
C ASP A 799 22.93 20.09 -44.02
N GLY A 800 22.21 20.99 -44.67
CA GLY A 800 21.14 21.83 -44.17
C GLY A 800 19.84 21.08 -43.81
N LYS A 801 19.91 19.92 -43.16
CA LYS A 801 18.76 19.35 -42.48
C LYS A 801 18.80 19.81 -41.01
N LYS A 802 17.94 20.78 -40.71
CA LYS A 802 17.58 21.06 -39.29
C LYS A 802 17.08 19.72 -38.71
N PRO A 803 17.70 19.24 -37.63
CA PRO A 803 17.15 18.08 -36.93
C PRO A 803 15.70 18.42 -36.50
N ASP A 804 14.80 17.46 -36.67
CA ASP A 804 13.45 17.56 -36.15
C ASP A 804 13.53 17.85 -34.65
N ALA A 805 13.12 19.03 -34.24
CA ALA A 805 13.28 19.54 -32.86
C ALA A 805 12.54 18.68 -31.82
N GLN A 806 11.82 17.67 -32.25
CA GLN A 806 11.07 16.73 -31.42
C GLN A 806 11.79 15.38 -31.24
N ALA A 807 12.74 15.04 -32.11
CA ALA A 807 13.43 13.73 -32.05
C ALA A 807 14.59 13.66 -31.04
N ASP A 808 15.04 14.79 -30.51
CA ASP A 808 16.27 14.90 -29.70
C ASP A 808 16.03 15.37 -28.24
N ARG A 809 14.78 15.33 -27.74
CA ARG A 809 14.50 15.68 -26.34
C ARG A 809 14.98 14.56 -25.43
N THR A 810 16.04 14.80 -24.67
CA THR A 810 16.56 13.89 -23.64
C THR A 810 15.58 13.71 -22.48
N TRP A 811 14.74 14.71 -22.21
CA TRP A 811 13.86 14.77 -21.05
C TRP A 811 12.38 14.64 -21.42
N LEU A 812 11.61 13.85 -20.63
CA LEU A 812 10.17 13.65 -20.84
C LEU A 812 9.33 14.86 -20.38
N GLY A 813 9.86 15.70 -19.49
CA GLY A 813 9.20 16.91 -18.96
C GLY A 813 9.96 18.18 -19.30
N ASP A 814 9.23 19.30 -19.38
CA ASP A 814 9.82 20.62 -19.67
C ASP A 814 10.37 21.30 -18.40
N HIS A 815 9.90 20.94 -17.19
CA HIS A 815 10.24 21.63 -15.96
C HIS A 815 10.99 20.77 -14.96
N ALA A 816 10.68 19.48 -14.87
CA ALA A 816 11.46 18.55 -14.07
C ALA A 816 11.53 17.19 -14.77
N ALA A 817 12.62 16.47 -14.58
CA ALA A 817 12.78 15.15 -15.11
C ALA A 817 13.65 14.28 -14.19
N LEU A 818 13.32 12.99 -14.15
CA LEU A 818 14.11 11.96 -13.51
C LEU A 818 14.37 10.85 -14.51
N GLU A 819 15.61 10.41 -14.62
CA GLU A 819 15.99 9.27 -15.43
C GLU A 819 16.76 8.26 -14.57
N LEU A 820 16.34 6.99 -14.63
CA LEU A 820 17.07 5.86 -14.07
C LEU A 820 17.51 4.97 -15.22
N LYS A 821 18.78 4.60 -15.29
CA LYS A 821 19.32 3.73 -16.34
C LYS A 821 19.54 2.30 -15.85
N GLY A 822 19.53 1.34 -16.77
CA GLY A 822 19.65 -0.08 -16.48
C GLY A 822 20.85 -0.50 -15.63
N PRO A 823 22.06 0.08 -15.79
CA PRO A 823 23.17 -0.17 -14.90
C PRO A 823 22.92 0.20 -13.44
N PHE A 824 21.98 1.12 -13.14
CA PHE A 824 21.49 1.35 -11.80
C PHE A 824 21.01 0.03 -11.16
N SER A 825 20.28 -0.78 -11.92
CA SER A 825 19.79 -2.06 -11.44
C SER A 825 20.89 -3.06 -11.12
N THR A 826 22.08 -2.99 -11.76
CA THR A 826 23.21 -3.88 -11.45
C THR A 826 24.09 -3.36 -10.33
N SER A 827 24.33 -2.07 -10.25
CA SER A 827 25.18 -1.46 -9.21
C SER A 827 24.44 -1.27 -7.88
N PHE A 828 23.15 -0.96 -7.94
CA PHE A 828 22.26 -0.84 -6.78
C PHE A 828 21.40 -2.08 -6.52
N GLN A 829 21.46 -3.09 -7.39
CA GLN A 829 20.60 -4.27 -7.32
C GLN A 829 20.71 -4.96 -5.96
N GLU A 830 21.92 -5.07 -5.43
CA GLU A 830 22.15 -5.71 -4.13
C GLU A 830 21.55 -4.85 -3.02
N MET A 831 21.73 -3.55 -3.02
CA MET A 831 21.21 -2.63 -1.99
C MET A 831 19.69 -2.52 -2.03
N VAL A 832 19.09 -2.34 -3.21
CA VAL A 832 17.63 -2.29 -3.38
C VAL A 832 17.01 -3.66 -3.18
N SER A 833 17.70 -4.75 -3.60
CA SER A 833 17.26 -6.13 -3.37
C SER A 833 17.30 -6.50 -1.90
N LEU A 834 18.24 -6.00 -1.09
CA LEU A 834 18.27 -6.23 0.36
C LEU A 834 17.05 -5.65 1.05
N GLY A 835 16.68 -4.41 0.74
CA GLY A 835 15.45 -3.79 1.26
C GLY A 835 14.19 -4.54 0.82
N PHE A 836 14.10 -4.89 -0.46
CA PHE A 836 13.02 -5.70 -1.02
C PHE A 836 12.96 -7.10 -0.39
N ASP A 837 14.08 -7.80 -0.30
CA ASP A 837 14.18 -9.15 0.27
C ASP A 837 13.82 -9.15 1.76
N SER A 838 14.37 -8.22 2.55
CA SER A 838 14.04 -8.06 3.97
C SER A 838 12.55 -7.83 4.16
N ARG A 839 11.94 -7.02 3.31
CA ARG A 839 10.52 -6.73 3.38
C ARG A 839 9.64 -7.91 3.00
N MET A 840 9.97 -8.60 1.91
CA MET A 840 9.25 -9.81 1.51
C MET A 840 9.34 -10.89 2.59
N ARG A 841 10.50 -11.05 3.22
CA ARG A 841 10.68 -11.96 4.36
C ARG A 841 9.77 -11.58 5.52
N GLN A 842 9.71 -10.30 5.87
CA GLN A 842 8.85 -9.83 6.95
C GLN A 842 7.37 -10.13 6.66
N ILE A 843 6.86 -9.81 5.46
CA ILE A 843 5.46 -10.09 5.08
C ILE A 843 5.15 -11.59 5.16
N VAL A 844 6.05 -12.43 4.64
CA VAL A 844 5.91 -13.88 4.70
C VAL A 844 5.87 -14.36 6.14
N HIS A 845 6.80 -13.91 6.98
CA HIS A 845 6.89 -14.34 8.37
C HIS A 845 5.72 -13.81 9.22
N ASP A 846 5.21 -12.62 8.90
CA ASP A 846 4.05 -12.03 9.57
C ASP A 846 2.74 -12.77 9.27
N THR A 847 2.71 -13.56 8.19
CA THR A 847 1.57 -14.43 7.85
C THR A 847 1.57 -15.74 8.64
N LEU A 848 2.72 -16.23 9.09
CA LEU A 848 2.82 -17.54 9.74
C LEU A 848 2.03 -17.67 11.06
N PRO A 849 1.93 -16.65 11.93
CA PRO A 849 1.18 -16.77 13.20
C PRO A 849 -0.27 -17.20 13.03
N ILE A 850 -1.02 -16.62 12.08
CA ILE A 850 -2.41 -17.00 11.86
C ILE A 850 -2.54 -18.39 11.23
N LEU A 851 -1.62 -18.79 10.36
CA LEU A 851 -1.60 -20.13 9.80
C LEU A 851 -1.27 -21.19 10.87
N ASN A 852 -0.40 -20.87 11.83
CA ASN A 852 -0.12 -21.72 12.98
C ASN A 852 -1.36 -21.87 13.88
N GLU A 853 -2.16 -20.81 14.08
CA GLU A 853 -3.44 -20.89 14.80
C GLU A 853 -4.40 -21.87 14.10
N TRP A 854 -4.54 -21.76 12.77
CA TRP A 854 -5.41 -22.68 12.02
C TRP A 854 -4.89 -24.11 12.05
N LYS A 855 -3.59 -24.34 11.97
CA LYS A 855 -3.00 -25.67 12.09
C LYS A 855 -3.23 -26.27 13.48
N ARG A 856 -3.12 -25.48 14.53
CA ARG A 856 -3.39 -25.90 15.91
C ARG A 856 -4.88 -26.26 16.13
N LEU A 857 -5.79 -25.43 15.60
CA LEU A 857 -7.25 -25.60 15.79
C LEU A 857 -7.85 -26.65 14.87
N TYR A 858 -7.28 -26.85 13.70
CA TYR A 858 -7.73 -27.80 12.67
C TYR A 858 -6.53 -28.62 12.15
N PRO A 859 -6.01 -29.58 12.95
CA PRO A 859 -4.78 -30.30 12.63
C PRO A 859 -4.81 -31.04 11.30
N ASP A 860 -5.98 -31.54 10.89
CA ASP A 860 -6.19 -32.36 9.70
C ASP A 860 -6.55 -31.55 8.44
N ARG A 861 -6.59 -30.23 8.54
CA ARG A 861 -6.94 -29.34 7.42
C ARG A 861 -5.75 -28.51 6.98
N ASP A 862 -5.78 -28.11 5.72
CA ASP A 862 -4.83 -27.13 5.22
C ASP A 862 -5.11 -25.74 5.84
N PRO A 863 -4.12 -25.09 6.46
CA PRO A 863 -4.30 -23.81 7.13
C PRO A 863 -4.65 -22.66 6.17
N VAL A 864 -4.13 -22.67 4.93
CA VAL A 864 -4.39 -21.64 3.92
C VAL A 864 -5.83 -21.74 3.44
N GLU A 865 -6.28 -22.96 3.08
CA GLU A 865 -7.68 -23.23 2.70
C GLU A 865 -8.64 -22.93 3.86
N THR A 866 -8.23 -23.25 5.11
CA THR A 866 -9.01 -22.94 6.30
C THR A 866 -9.19 -21.44 6.47
N HIS A 867 -8.12 -20.65 6.30
CA HIS A 867 -8.20 -19.20 6.36
C HIS A 867 -9.11 -18.63 5.26
N GLU A 868 -8.93 -19.08 4.02
CA GLU A 868 -9.76 -18.65 2.89
C GLU A 868 -11.25 -18.99 3.13
N ARG A 869 -11.55 -20.17 3.62
CA ARG A 869 -12.91 -20.56 3.93
C ARG A 869 -13.55 -19.72 5.03
N LEU A 870 -12.81 -19.40 6.10
CA LEU A 870 -13.32 -18.66 7.26
C LEU A 870 -13.38 -17.15 7.01
N TRP A 871 -12.42 -16.58 6.26
CA TRP A 871 -12.27 -15.13 6.12
C TRP A 871 -12.47 -14.63 4.68
N GLY A 872 -12.64 -15.53 3.73
CA GLY A 872 -12.79 -15.19 2.32
C GLY A 872 -11.51 -14.65 1.66
N VAL A 873 -10.37 -14.86 2.32
CA VAL A 873 -9.06 -14.33 1.91
C VAL A 873 -8.07 -15.47 1.82
N LYS A 874 -7.50 -15.71 0.64
CA LYS A 874 -6.42 -16.67 0.45
C LYS A 874 -5.10 -16.01 0.80
N LEU A 875 -4.36 -16.57 1.73
CA LEU A 875 -3.03 -16.09 2.10
C LEU A 875 -2.00 -16.67 1.13
N GLU A 876 -1.56 -15.88 0.18
CA GLU A 876 -0.54 -16.26 -0.79
C GLU A 876 0.86 -15.85 -0.32
N CYS A 877 1.87 -16.65 -0.68
CA CYS A 877 3.24 -16.32 -0.40
C CYS A 877 3.77 -15.30 -1.44
N PRO A 878 4.06 -14.04 -1.08
CA PRO A 878 4.48 -13.02 -2.03
C PRO A 878 5.84 -13.31 -2.68
N ALA A 879 6.60 -14.27 -2.15
CA ALA A 879 7.84 -14.75 -2.72
C ALA A 879 7.66 -15.81 -3.83
N GLY A 880 6.41 -16.07 -4.26
CA GLY A 880 6.07 -17.05 -5.29
C GLY A 880 6.17 -18.51 -4.83
N GLY A 881 6.09 -18.77 -3.52
CA GLY A 881 6.08 -20.08 -2.94
C GLY A 881 4.74 -20.45 -2.30
N GLU A 882 4.71 -21.59 -1.62
CA GLU A 882 3.57 -22.09 -0.87
C GLU A 882 3.87 -22.07 0.63
N TYR A 883 2.83 -21.94 1.45
CA TYR A 883 2.92 -22.17 2.89
C TYR A 883 2.69 -23.66 3.18
N ARG A 884 3.60 -24.27 3.94
CA ARG A 884 3.54 -25.67 4.28
C ARG A 884 3.90 -25.90 5.75
N TRP A 885 3.45 -27.02 6.31
CA TRP A 885 3.81 -27.39 7.67
C TRP A 885 5.22 -27.99 7.73
N ASN A 886 6.06 -27.44 8.59
CA ASN A 886 7.35 -27.96 8.93
C ASN A 886 7.23 -28.75 10.25
N ALA A 887 7.27 -30.08 10.17
CA ALA A 887 7.08 -30.97 11.34
C ALA A 887 8.25 -30.86 12.33
N GLU A 888 9.48 -30.65 11.87
CA GLU A 888 10.65 -30.52 12.70
C GLU A 888 10.61 -29.24 13.53
N GLN A 889 10.28 -28.13 12.88
CA GLN A 889 10.15 -26.80 13.52
C GLN A 889 8.77 -26.60 14.15
N ARG A 890 7.85 -27.53 13.98
CA ARG A 890 6.43 -27.45 14.44
C ARG A 890 5.81 -26.07 14.13
N THR A 891 5.96 -25.62 12.90
CA THR A 891 5.43 -24.34 12.43
C THR A 891 5.13 -24.36 10.93
N MET A 892 4.27 -23.46 10.51
CA MET A 892 4.13 -23.16 9.10
C MET A 892 5.40 -22.46 8.60
N GLU A 893 5.81 -22.75 7.37
CA GLU A 893 6.93 -22.12 6.70
C GLU A 893 6.58 -21.74 5.26
N SER A 894 7.32 -20.81 4.70
CA SER A 894 7.32 -20.59 3.26
C SER A 894 8.27 -21.58 2.58
N SER A 895 7.82 -22.23 1.49
CA SER A 895 8.67 -23.12 0.69
C SER A 895 9.91 -22.41 0.10
N VAL A 896 9.84 -21.09 -0.07
CA VAL A 896 10.92 -20.26 -0.66
C VAL A 896 11.80 -19.62 0.42
N LEU A 897 11.18 -19.01 1.44
CA LEU A 897 11.90 -18.19 2.43
C LEU A 897 12.08 -18.84 3.80
N GLY A 898 11.48 -20.04 4.02
CA GLY A 898 11.54 -20.72 5.30
C GLY A 898 10.72 -20.01 6.39
N THR A 899 11.25 -20.00 7.59
CA THR A 899 10.70 -19.30 8.77
C THR A 899 11.63 -18.16 9.21
N SER A 900 11.16 -17.31 10.14
CA SER A 900 12.04 -16.33 10.78
C SER A 900 13.16 -16.97 11.61
N TYR A 901 13.00 -18.23 12.04
CA TYR A 901 13.97 -19.00 12.82
C TYR A 901 15.01 -19.68 11.96
N GLU A 902 14.59 -20.20 10.83
CA GLU A 902 15.43 -20.84 9.81
C GLU A 902 15.14 -20.21 8.45
N PRO A 903 15.66 -19.01 8.19
CA PRO A 903 15.46 -18.36 6.92
C PRO A 903 16.25 -19.08 5.83
N ARG A 904 15.58 -19.35 4.70
CA ARG A 904 16.25 -19.82 3.50
C ARG A 904 16.88 -18.66 2.75
N ASN A 905 18.18 -18.73 2.51
CA ASN A 905 18.94 -17.67 1.83
C ASN A 905 18.77 -17.72 0.31
N LYS A 906 17.55 -17.58 -0.17
CA LYS A 906 17.29 -17.37 -1.59
C LYS A 906 17.04 -15.88 -1.80
N PRO A 907 17.94 -15.13 -2.43
CA PRO A 907 17.74 -13.71 -2.67
C PRO A 907 16.54 -13.51 -3.60
N LEU A 908 15.62 -12.67 -3.20
CA LEU A 908 14.47 -12.28 -4.02
C LEU A 908 14.88 -11.10 -4.89
N LYS A 909 14.59 -11.22 -6.19
CA LYS A 909 14.85 -10.16 -7.16
C LYS A 909 13.52 -9.56 -7.58
N SER A 910 13.42 -8.23 -7.56
CA SER A 910 12.26 -7.54 -8.12
C SER A 910 12.34 -7.56 -9.65
N PRO A 911 11.36 -8.11 -10.37
CA PRO A 911 11.35 -8.09 -11.84
C PRO A 911 11.46 -6.68 -12.42
N LEU A 912 10.83 -5.69 -11.78
CA LEU A 912 10.88 -4.30 -12.20
C LEU A 912 12.30 -3.71 -12.22
N ILE A 913 13.17 -4.18 -11.33
CA ILE A 913 14.55 -3.71 -11.21
C ILE A 913 15.46 -4.54 -12.08
N THR A 914 15.27 -5.87 -12.10
CA THR A 914 16.14 -6.77 -12.89
C THR A 914 15.98 -6.59 -14.38
N ASP A 915 14.76 -6.31 -14.84
CA ASP A 915 14.43 -6.16 -16.26
C ASP A 915 14.47 -4.71 -16.72
N LEU A 916 14.71 -3.77 -15.81
CA LEU A 916 14.79 -2.36 -16.14
C LEU A 916 15.95 -2.06 -17.07
N GLN A 917 15.65 -1.49 -18.24
CA GLN A 917 16.60 -0.86 -19.14
C GLN A 917 16.65 0.66 -18.87
N ARG A 918 15.48 1.29 -18.80
CA ARG A 918 15.34 2.72 -18.57
C ARG A 918 14.01 3.02 -17.90
N LEU A 919 14.02 3.92 -16.91
CA LEU A 919 12.83 4.58 -16.39
C LEU A 919 13.04 6.08 -16.54
N GLY A 920 12.15 6.72 -17.29
CA GLY A 920 12.07 8.17 -17.41
C GLY A 920 10.79 8.69 -16.77
N LEU A 921 10.88 9.77 -16.01
CA LEU A 921 9.74 10.53 -15.50
C LEU A 921 9.94 12.00 -15.84
N GLY A 922 8.88 12.70 -16.21
CA GLY A 922 8.94 14.11 -16.54
C GLY A 922 7.71 14.86 -16.07
N LEU A 923 7.90 16.08 -15.57
CA LEU A 923 6.85 17.00 -15.17
C LEU A 923 6.90 18.27 -16.02
N THR A 924 5.72 18.68 -16.48
CA THR A 924 5.50 19.94 -17.18
C THR A 924 4.35 20.69 -16.50
N PHE A 925 4.62 21.91 -16.03
CA PHE A 925 3.59 22.81 -15.50
C PHE A 925 3.02 23.61 -16.69
N GLU A 926 1.77 23.37 -16.99
CA GLU A 926 1.03 24.10 -18.02
C GLU A 926 0.31 25.29 -17.38
N ASN A 927 -0.26 26.21 -18.16
CA ASN A 927 -0.80 27.49 -17.68
C ASN A 927 -1.82 27.39 -16.54
N ASN A 928 -2.50 26.25 -16.37
CA ASN A 928 -3.40 25.98 -15.25
C ASN A 928 -3.41 24.48 -14.88
N GLY A 929 -2.34 23.73 -15.16
CA GLY A 929 -2.37 22.30 -14.92
C GLY A 929 -0.99 21.69 -14.76
N LEU A 930 -0.99 20.41 -14.45
CA LEU A 930 0.20 19.56 -14.36
C LEU A 930 0.08 18.44 -15.40
N ARG A 931 1.14 18.24 -16.15
CA ARG A 931 1.32 17.07 -17.01
C ARG A 931 2.53 16.28 -16.53
N ALA A 932 2.32 15.00 -16.26
CA ALA A 932 3.38 14.06 -15.92
C ALA A 932 3.47 12.97 -16.97
N LYS A 933 4.66 12.72 -17.47
CA LYS A 933 4.93 11.61 -18.40
C LYS A 933 5.88 10.62 -17.76
N GLY A 934 5.67 9.34 -17.99
CA GLY A 934 6.59 8.30 -17.59
C GLY A 934 6.75 7.25 -18.67
N ALA A 935 7.96 6.71 -18.75
CA ALA A 935 8.29 5.63 -19.66
C ALA A 935 9.18 4.62 -18.91
N TRP A 936 8.70 3.39 -18.79
CA TRP A 936 9.48 2.26 -18.32
C TRP A 936 9.78 1.35 -19.52
N THR A 937 11.04 0.97 -19.68
CA THR A 937 11.49 0.10 -20.77
C THR A 937 12.21 -1.11 -20.17
N ALA A 938 11.86 -2.30 -20.62
CA ALA A 938 12.53 -3.56 -20.28
C ALA A 938 13.74 -3.82 -21.18
N LYS A 939 14.67 -4.63 -20.67
CA LYS A 939 15.83 -5.13 -21.42
C LYS A 939 15.46 -5.96 -22.63
#